data_2a826dfb84f270475f1f835be596d55b
#
_entry.id   2a826dfb84f270475f1f835be596d55b
#
_cell.length_a   1.000
_cell.length_b   1.000
_cell.length_c   1.000
_cell.angle_alpha   90.00
_cell.angle_beta   90.00
_cell.angle_gamma   90.00
#
_symmetry.space_group_name_H-M   'P 1'
#
loop_
_entity.id
_entity.type
_entity.pdbx_description
1 polymer ?
#
loop_
_entity_poly.entity_id
_entity_poly.type
_entity_poly.pdbx_seq_one_letter_code
_entity_poly.pdbx_strand_id
1 'polypeptide(L)'
;MDRGLAYIRYTNKLSYYHTTEGISSAVYTATLWNDYLFIGTNQGVYFVHKEKTKDLEMFSSMKFLKGTEGQVWAFKQIDGQLFCCHNKGLLEIRPDFSIHQPYRIDIGVFKMLETNYNEKEINILVTYKEVYIINKKTKDVHIIREIPDPINEAEIDHLGNIWLGTVNNGVYKCRLNEEMNAFRYYTYYGHKKDKTLPKHLQICKASGRIFFLGNDQFYAYNENKDNLQSSPLLNQCFKNINSLKRIVPINHEASWAITSSSVYRFFYDGYIARIQEAYKIEADNLSLITASENISVLNDSLSLICLDTGFIIHNSQKSKQSNNISLTPPNLEYIRTGKDNSINNNLLNKDIKIAYQDNTVTIGFSVNDAFAKNLFVEYLLEDVDSTWSQAKKQNYISYARLPHGKYTLRLHSTDGLNNYSDDTIIHFRILPPWYLTSWWYLVCTLLIIASFFAIFLLMKKQLQAKNLKRMKIKETEFLRQMNEQLQNEIERKNAELFTQASFIIQKNELILNLKRIVDEICSKNTQKALIPLYQKINHLLANNLNTEDDWKIFLIKFEQKHHNFFKTLKEHYPQLTTNDLRLCACLKLNMDTKDTASLMNLSIRSIENNRYRLRKKLNLKSTQNLNDFFLTIN
;
A
#
# COMPACT_ATOMS: atom_id res chain seq x y z
N MET A 1 -37.67 -4.20 -29.93
CA MET A 1 -36.37 -4.08 -29.26
C MET A 1 -35.40 -3.41 -30.23
N ASP A 2 -35.40 -2.12 -30.23
CA ASP A 2 -34.66 -1.33 -31.25
C ASP A 2 -33.27 -0.86 -30.76
N ARG A 3 -32.72 -1.44 -29.68
CA ARG A 3 -31.49 -0.95 -29.04
C ARG A 3 -30.46 -2.00 -28.64
N GLY A 4 -30.31 -3.06 -29.42
CA GLY A 4 -29.21 -4.00 -29.25
C GLY A 4 -29.60 -5.43 -28.83
N LEU A 5 -28.60 -6.27 -28.66
CA LEU A 5 -28.72 -7.65 -28.21
C LEU A 5 -28.57 -7.72 -26.69
N ALA A 6 -29.51 -8.37 -26.00
CA ALA A 6 -29.38 -8.70 -24.58
C ALA A 6 -29.05 -10.18 -24.43
N TYR A 7 -27.95 -10.48 -23.75
CA TYR A 7 -27.56 -11.83 -23.38
C TYR A 7 -27.89 -12.10 -21.92
N ILE A 8 -28.67 -13.11 -21.64
CA ILE A 8 -29.06 -13.48 -20.26
C ILE A 8 -28.41 -14.83 -19.93
N ARG A 9 -27.52 -14.86 -18.96
CA ARG A 9 -26.82 -16.07 -18.50
C ARG A 9 -27.55 -16.69 -17.33
N TYR A 10 -28.23 -17.82 -17.55
CA TYR A 10 -28.99 -18.53 -16.51
C TYR A 10 -28.12 -19.36 -15.53
N THR A 11 -26.87 -19.62 -15.83
CA THR A 11 -26.00 -20.55 -15.08
C THR A 11 -24.91 -19.87 -14.26
N ASN A 12 -25.08 -18.60 -13.91
CA ASN A 12 -24.08 -17.92 -13.11
C ASN A 12 -24.24 -18.27 -11.61
N LYS A 13 -23.12 -18.60 -10.93
CA LYS A 13 -23.10 -18.77 -9.48
C LYS A 13 -23.44 -17.48 -8.72
N LEU A 14 -23.20 -16.33 -9.35
CA LEU A 14 -23.50 -15.01 -8.79
C LEU A 14 -24.78 -14.44 -9.40
N SER A 15 -25.70 -14.03 -8.56
CA SER A 15 -26.89 -13.26 -8.94
C SER A 15 -26.78 -11.88 -8.30
N TYR A 16 -26.77 -10.84 -9.12
CA TYR A 16 -26.58 -9.45 -8.69
C TYR A 16 -27.93 -8.78 -8.43
N TYR A 17 -28.05 -8.16 -7.27
CA TYR A 17 -29.24 -7.43 -6.85
C TYR A 17 -28.81 -6.03 -6.42
N HIS A 18 -28.98 -5.06 -7.28
CA HIS A 18 -28.71 -3.66 -6.98
C HIS A 18 -29.96 -2.81 -7.17
N THR A 19 -30.04 -1.73 -6.47
CA THR A 19 -31.26 -0.96 -6.37
C THR A 19 -31.34 0.16 -7.40
N THR A 20 -32.25 0.03 -8.33
CA THR A 20 -32.92 1.20 -8.92
C THR A 20 -34.28 1.46 -8.27
N GLU A 21 -34.87 0.45 -7.59
CA GLU A 21 -36.18 0.52 -6.96
C GLU A 21 -36.23 -0.43 -5.76
N GLY A 22 -36.06 0.05 -4.52
CA GLY A 22 -36.29 -0.76 -3.32
C GLY A 22 -35.38 -0.44 -2.13
N ILE A 23 -34.24 -1.12 -1.94
CA ILE A 23 -33.33 -0.84 -0.84
C ILE A 23 -32.23 0.10 -1.33
N SER A 24 -32.36 1.40 -1.13
CA SER A 24 -31.28 2.37 -1.44
C SER A 24 -30.29 2.50 -0.28
N SER A 25 -29.96 1.41 0.38
CA SER A 25 -29.16 1.42 1.60
C SER A 25 -28.11 0.31 1.61
N ALA A 26 -27.02 0.56 2.33
CA ALA A 26 -25.96 -0.41 2.51
C ALA A 26 -26.45 -1.64 3.27
N VAL A 27 -26.10 -2.83 2.78
CA VAL A 27 -26.45 -4.13 3.38
C VAL A 27 -25.27 -4.63 4.21
N TYR A 28 -25.49 -4.85 5.50
CA TYR A 28 -24.45 -5.30 6.43
C TYR A 28 -24.50 -6.78 6.75
N THR A 29 -25.70 -7.35 6.73
CA THR A 29 -25.91 -8.75 7.12
C THR A 29 -27.21 -9.29 6.53
N ALA A 30 -27.32 -10.63 6.43
CA ALA A 30 -28.53 -11.29 6.05
C ALA A 30 -28.66 -12.66 6.72
N THR A 31 -29.87 -13.19 6.82
CA THR A 31 -30.11 -14.53 7.32
C THR A 31 -31.40 -15.11 6.75
N LEU A 32 -31.48 -16.43 6.65
CA LEU A 32 -32.71 -17.16 6.34
C LEU A 32 -33.34 -17.66 7.65
N TRP A 33 -34.59 -17.31 7.89
CA TRP A 33 -35.32 -17.76 9.05
C TRP A 33 -36.83 -17.89 8.74
N ASN A 34 -37.45 -18.97 9.15
CA ASN A 34 -38.86 -19.23 8.92
C ASN A 34 -39.36 -18.92 7.51
N ASP A 35 -38.66 -19.47 6.51
CA ASP A 35 -38.96 -19.28 5.08
C ASP A 35 -38.80 -17.84 4.54
N TYR A 36 -38.23 -16.94 5.32
CA TYR A 36 -37.93 -15.58 4.89
C TYR A 36 -36.44 -15.29 4.88
N LEU A 37 -36.04 -14.53 3.90
CA LEU A 37 -34.72 -13.87 3.86
C LEU A 37 -34.86 -12.52 4.56
N PHE A 38 -34.12 -12.34 5.65
CA PHE A 38 -33.98 -11.09 6.36
C PHE A 38 -32.68 -10.43 5.94
N ILE A 39 -32.72 -9.11 5.66
CA ILE A 39 -31.61 -8.30 5.24
C ILE A 39 -31.47 -7.13 6.21
N GLY A 40 -30.33 -7.05 6.87
CA GLY A 40 -29.98 -5.97 7.78
C GLY A 40 -29.22 -4.85 7.06
N THR A 41 -29.71 -3.63 7.19
CA THR A 41 -29.18 -2.44 6.54
C THR A 41 -28.82 -1.36 7.57
N ASN A 42 -28.30 -0.23 7.10
CA ASN A 42 -28.11 0.97 7.94
C ASN A 42 -29.44 1.68 8.31
N GLN A 43 -30.55 1.30 7.68
CA GLN A 43 -31.88 1.91 7.94
C GLN A 43 -32.79 1.00 8.76
N GLY A 44 -32.51 -0.30 8.82
CA GLY A 44 -33.31 -1.30 9.52
C GLY A 44 -33.30 -2.65 8.82
N VAL A 45 -34.28 -3.47 9.13
CA VAL A 45 -34.44 -4.81 8.59
C VAL A 45 -35.45 -4.81 7.46
N TYR A 46 -35.07 -5.41 6.34
CA TYR A 46 -35.97 -5.78 5.25
C TYR A 46 -36.14 -7.30 5.22
N PHE A 47 -37.29 -7.78 4.75
CA PHE A 47 -37.53 -9.21 4.60
C PHE A 47 -38.34 -9.53 3.35
N VAL A 48 -38.13 -10.74 2.83
CA VAL A 48 -38.82 -11.28 1.67
C VAL A 48 -38.96 -12.79 1.80
N HIS A 49 -40.05 -13.36 1.32
CA HIS A 49 -40.25 -14.81 1.33
C HIS A 49 -39.22 -15.49 0.41
N LYS A 50 -38.63 -16.62 0.84
CA LYS A 50 -37.52 -17.31 0.16
C LYS A 50 -37.83 -17.72 -1.30
N GLU A 51 -39.09 -18.04 -1.61
CA GLU A 51 -39.49 -18.39 -2.98
C GLU A 51 -39.30 -17.23 -3.95
N LYS A 52 -39.54 -16.00 -3.49
CA LYS A 52 -39.36 -14.78 -4.30
C LYS A 52 -37.92 -14.36 -4.49
N THR A 53 -36.98 -14.99 -3.79
CA THR A 53 -35.54 -14.68 -3.98
C THR A 53 -34.96 -15.14 -5.33
N LYS A 54 -35.74 -15.94 -6.07
CA LYS A 54 -35.39 -16.39 -7.44
C LYS A 54 -35.96 -15.51 -8.52
N ASP A 55 -36.85 -14.60 -8.19
CA ASP A 55 -37.57 -13.75 -9.14
C ASP A 55 -36.79 -12.45 -9.40
N LEU A 56 -36.89 -11.93 -10.62
CA LEU A 56 -36.35 -10.62 -10.99
C LEU A 56 -37.04 -9.47 -10.19
N GLU A 57 -38.21 -9.71 -9.66
CA GLU A 57 -39.03 -8.78 -8.85
C GLU A 57 -38.78 -8.89 -7.35
N MET A 58 -37.67 -9.48 -6.93
CA MET A 58 -37.34 -9.66 -5.52
C MET A 58 -37.44 -8.35 -4.72
N PHE A 59 -36.93 -7.26 -5.26
CA PHE A 59 -36.95 -5.95 -4.58
C PHE A 59 -38.36 -5.37 -4.39
N SER A 60 -39.22 -5.48 -5.38
CA SER A 60 -40.62 -5.01 -5.29
C SER A 60 -41.44 -5.80 -4.26
N SER A 61 -40.97 -6.99 -3.95
CA SER A 61 -41.60 -7.89 -2.96
C SER A 61 -41.02 -7.73 -1.55
N MET A 62 -39.91 -7.00 -1.37
CA MET A 62 -39.31 -6.74 -0.07
C MET A 62 -40.15 -5.80 0.78
N LYS A 63 -40.27 -6.13 2.07
CA LYS A 63 -40.99 -5.33 3.05
C LYS A 63 -40.01 -4.84 4.13
N PHE A 64 -40.19 -3.61 4.56
CA PHE A 64 -39.50 -3.06 5.72
C PHE A 64 -40.15 -3.55 7.01
N LEU A 65 -39.35 -3.98 7.95
CA LEU A 65 -39.83 -4.45 9.27
C LEU A 65 -39.86 -3.26 10.23
N LYS A 66 -41.05 -2.74 10.50
CA LYS A 66 -41.28 -1.63 11.43
C LYS A 66 -40.75 -1.95 12.83
N GLY A 67 -40.20 -0.97 13.51
CA GLY A 67 -39.59 -1.15 14.84
C GLY A 67 -38.11 -1.53 14.80
N THR A 68 -37.52 -1.66 13.60
CA THR A 68 -36.10 -1.93 13.41
C THR A 68 -35.32 -0.76 12.80
N GLU A 69 -35.88 0.46 12.92
CA GLU A 69 -35.24 1.65 12.37
C GLU A 69 -33.89 1.93 13.02
N GLY A 70 -32.82 1.91 12.20
CA GLY A 70 -31.44 2.10 12.60
C GLY A 70 -30.51 1.06 11.99
N GLN A 71 -29.27 1.06 12.43
CA GLN A 71 -28.24 0.21 11.85
C GLN A 71 -28.29 -1.21 12.43
N VAL A 72 -28.33 -2.19 11.56
CA VAL A 72 -28.28 -3.63 11.87
C VAL A 72 -26.89 -4.15 11.57
N TRP A 73 -26.21 -4.75 12.55
CA TRP A 73 -24.85 -5.25 12.38
C TRP A 73 -24.77 -6.77 12.14
N ALA A 74 -25.61 -7.54 12.84
CA ALA A 74 -25.64 -8.99 12.70
C ALA A 74 -26.98 -9.59 13.05
N PHE A 75 -27.29 -10.74 12.47
CA PHE A 75 -28.34 -11.64 12.92
C PHE A 75 -27.73 -12.83 13.63
N LYS A 76 -28.43 -13.33 14.61
CA LYS A 76 -28.12 -14.58 15.31
C LYS A 76 -29.36 -15.41 15.53
N GLN A 77 -29.32 -16.66 15.11
CA GLN A 77 -30.39 -17.63 15.41
C GLN A 77 -29.95 -18.49 16.60
N ILE A 78 -30.77 -18.54 17.62
CA ILE A 78 -30.56 -19.35 18.84
C ILE A 78 -31.89 -19.97 19.24
N ASP A 79 -31.93 -21.27 19.45
CA ASP A 79 -33.13 -22.03 19.86
C ASP A 79 -34.37 -21.72 19.01
N GLY A 80 -34.19 -21.56 17.70
CA GLY A 80 -35.29 -21.24 16.77
C GLY A 80 -35.73 -19.77 16.79
N GLN A 81 -35.20 -18.94 17.66
CA GLN A 81 -35.48 -17.50 17.74
C GLN A 81 -34.48 -16.70 16.88
N LEU A 82 -34.94 -15.60 16.32
CA LEU A 82 -34.11 -14.69 15.55
C LEU A 82 -33.77 -13.42 16.34
N PHE A 83 -32.50 -13.20 16.62
CA PHE A 83 -32.00 -12.00 17.26
C PHE A 83 -31.31 -11.10 16.22
N CYS A 84 -31.53 -9.81 16.40
CA CYS A 84 -30.96 -8.75 15.59
C CYS A 84 -30.04 -7.88 16.47
N CYS A 85 -28.74 -7.92 16.20
CA CYS A 85 -27.77 -7.02 16.81
C CYS A 85 -27.88 -5.64 16.17
N HIS A 86 -28.29 -4.66 16.93
CA HIS A 86 -28.76 -3.37 16.44
C HIS A 86 -28.09 -2.20 17.19
N ASN A 87 -28.02 -1.02 16.59
CA ASN A 87 -27.46 0.16 17.23
C ASN A 87 -28.25 0.67 18.46
N LYS A 88 -29.48 0.23 18.63
CA LYS A 88 -30.34 0.51 19.81
C LYS A 88 -30.34 -0.63 20.82
N GLY A 89 -29.49 -1.65 20.68
CA GLY A 89 -29.43 -2.80 21.57
C GLY A 89 -29.67 -4.14 20.87
N LEU A 90 -30.21 -5.12 21.58
CA LEU A 90 -30.58 -6.41 21.02
C LEU A 90 -32.10 -6.47 20.79
N LEU A 91 -32.50 -6.77 19.57
CA LEU A 91 -33.90 -6.96 19.20
C LEU A 91 -34.16 -8.45 18.93
N GLU A 92 -35.28 -8.95 19.37
CA GLU A 92 -35.83 -10.25 19.00
C GLU A 92 -36.92 -10.06 17.95
N ILE A 93 -36.77 -10.72 16.81
CA ILE A 93 -37.78 -10.77 15.75
C ILE A 93 -38.61 -12.05 15.95
N ARG A 94 -39.89 -11.89 16.20
CA ARG A 94 -40.80 -13.02 16.42
C ARG A 94 -41.42 -13.52 15.12
N PRO A 95 -41.99 -14.76 15.10
CA PRO A 95 -42.60 -15.32 13.90
C PRO A 95 -43.77 -14.51 13.33
N ASP A 96 -44.42 -13.70 14.14
CA ASP A 96 -45.47 -12.75 13.74
C ASP A 96 -44.95 -11.40 13.26
N PHE A 97 -43.62 -11.28 13.09
CA PHE A 97 -42.89 -10.06 12.75
C PHE A 97 -42.97 -8.93 13.80
N SER A 98 -43.47 -9.22 15.00
CA SER A 98 -43.37 -8.29 16.12
C SER A 98 -41.92 -8.19 16.61
N ILE A 99 -41.54 -7.00 17.06
CA ILE A 99 -40.21 -6.74 17.61
C ILE A 99 -40.32 -6.68 19.13
N HIS A 100 -39.44 -7.42 19.78
CA HIS A 100 -39.33 -7.45 21.23
C HIS A 100 -37.87 -7.11 21.62
N GLN A 101 -37.71 -6.38 22.72
CA GLN A 101 -36.42 -6.13 23.32
C GLN A 101 -36.26 -7.01 24.56
N PRO A 102 -35.59 -8.17 24.45
CA PRO A 102 -35.56 -9.17 25.51
C PRO A 102 -34.80 -8.73 26.76
N TYR A 103 -33.90 -7.78 26.58
CA TYR A 103 -33.05 -7.23 27.64
C TYR A 103 -33.00 -5.72 27.52
N ARG A 104 -32.92 -4.99 28.67
CA ARG A 104 -32.71 -3.53 28.69
C ARG A 104 -31.23 -3.21 28.40
N ILE A 105 -30.90 -3.09 27.13
CA ILE A 105 -29.60 -2.73 26.65
C ILE A 105 -29.78 -1.54 25.72
N ASP A 106 -29.46 -0.35 26.21
CA ASP A 106 -29.68 0.93 25.48
C ASP A 106 -28.45 1.36 24.66
N ILE A 107 -27.47 0.47 24.52
CA ILE A 107 -26.26 0.67 23.74
C ILE A 107 -26.19 -0.38 22.62
N GLY A 108 -25.58 0.02 21.50
CA GLY A 108 -25.48 -0.85 20.31
C GLY A 108 -24.76 -2.16 20.60
N VAL A 109 -25.36 -3.27 20.18
CA VAL A 109 -24.82 -4.62 20.26
C VAL A 109 -24.27 -5.02 18.90
N PHE A 110 -22.97 -5.29 18.81
CA PHE A 110 -22.34 -5.67 17.53
C PHE A 110 -22.48 -7.15 17.23
N LYS A 111 -22.38 -7.98 18.27
CA LYS A 111 -22.32 -9.41 18.11
C LYS A 111 -22.95 -10.12 19.29
N MET A 112 -23.59 -11.25 18.99
CA MET A 112 -24.12 -12.19 19.97
C MET A 112 -23.46 -13.54 19.76
N LEU A 113 -22.84 -14.07 20.82
CA LEU A 113 -22.22 -15.39 20.86
C LEU A 113 -22.98 -16.28 21.82
N GLU A 114 -22.93 -17.58 21.57
CA GLU A 114 -23.50 -18.60 22.42
C GLU A 114 -22.42 -19.60 22.79
N THR A 115 -22.38 -20.00 24.04
CA THR A 115 -21.43 -21.03 24.51
C THR A 115 -21.95 -21.73 25.78
N ASN A 116 -21.38 -22.90 26.04
CA ASN A 116 -21.47 -23.57 27.32
C ASN A 116 -20.26 -23.20 28.19
N TYR A 117 -20.54 -22.64 29.36
CA TYR A 117 -19.52 -22.30 30.33
C TYR A 117 -19.88 -22.94 31.69
N ASN A 118 -19.01 -23.82 32.20
CA ASN A 118 -19.26 -24.59 33.43
C ASN A 118 -20.67 -25.21 33.47
N GLU A 119 -21.04 -25.93 32.42
CA GLU A 119 -22.35 -26.63 32.24
C GLU A 119 -23.55 -25.66 32.16
N LYS A 120 -23.34 -24.38 32.12
CA LYS A 120 -24.39 -23.37 31.93
C LYS A 120 -24.38 -22.85 30.51
N GLU A 121 -25.51 -22.87 29.85
CA GLU A 121 -25.70 -22.23 28.55
C GLU A 121 -25.80 -20.73 28.74
N ILE A 122 -24.90 -19.99 28.11
CA ILE A 122 -24.86 -18.54 28.20
C ILE A 122 -24.84 -17.90 26.82
N ASN A 123 -25.45 -16.72 26.75
CA ASN A 123 -25.30 -15.79 25.64
C ASN A 123 -24.36 -14.66 26.05
N ILE A 124 -23.46 -14.31 25.15
CA ILE A 124 -22.49 -13.21 25.31
C ILE A 124 -22.84 -12.13 24.29
N LEU A 125 -23.21 -10.95 24.77
CA LEU A 125 -23.44 -9.81 23.91
C LEU A 125 -22.27 -8.85 24.00
N VAL A 126 -21.79 -8.40 22.85
CA VAL A 126 -20.63 -7.53 22.75
C VAL A 126 -21.07 -6.17 22.26
N THR A 127 -20.74 -5.16 23.05
CA THR A 127 -20.96 -3.76 22.75
C THR A 127 -19.63 -3.03 22.65
N TYR A 128 -19.65 -1.77 22.33
CA TYR A 128 -18.44 -0.96 22.18
C TYR A 128 -17.58 -0.83 23.45
N LYS A 129 -18.24 -0.94 24.64
CA LYS A 129 -17.57 -0.74 25.94
C LYS A 129 -17.77 -1.87 26.93
N GLU A 130 -18.76 -2.69 26.72
CA GLU A 130 -19.25 -3.63 27.72
C GLU A 130 -19.49 -5.00 27.08
N VAL A 131 -19.29 -6.05 27.87
CA VAL A 131 -19.66 -7.41 27.55
C VAL A 131 -20.77 -7.85 28.50
N TYR A 132 -21.89 -8.25 27.95
CA TYR A 132 -23.03 -8.75 28.70
C TYR A 132 -22.99 -10.28 28.68
N ILE A 133 -23.05 -10.89 29.84
CA ILE A 133 -23.17 -12.34 30.01
C ILE A 133 -24.58 -12.64 30.51
N ILE A 134 -25.31 -13.43 29.73
CA ILE A 134 -26.71 -13.74 29.99
C ILE A 134 -26.84 -15.25 30.14
N ASN A 135 -27.30 -15.68 31.32
CA ASN A 135 -27.63 -17.07 31.54
C ASN A 135 -28.96 -17.39 30.82
N LYS A 136 -28.94 -18.36 29.91
CA LYS A 136 -30.15 -18.71 29.11
C LYS A 136 -31.31 -19.22 29.98
N LYS A 137 -30.98 -19.93 31.06
CA LYS A 137 -31.98 -20.56 31.93
C LYS A 137 -32.55 -19.57 32.96
N THR A 138 -31.72 -18.87 33.70
CA THR A 138 -32.15 -17.96 34.77
C THR A 138 -32.50 -16.57 34.27
N LYS A 139 -32.07 -16.20 33.06
CA LYS A 139 -32.15 -14.86 32.44
C LYS A 139 -31.39 -13.79 33.21
N ASP A 140 -30.50 -14.19 34.13
CA ASP A 140 -29.61 -13.23 34.81
C ASP A 140 -28.64 -12.58 33.83
N VAL A 141 -28.46 -11.29 34.01
CA VAL A 141 -27.60 -10.47 33.15
C VAL A 141 -26.46 -9.89 33.99
N HIS A 142 -25.24 -10.22 33.65
CA HIS A 142 -24.04 -9.64 34.22
C HIS A 142 -23.33 -8.74 33.19
N ILE A 143 -22.80 -7.61 33.64
CA ILE A 143 -22.13 -6.61 32.78
C ILE A 143 -20.68 -6.52 33.18
N ILE A 144 -19.78 -6.78 32.23
CA ILE A 144 -18.32 -6.72 32.40
C ILE A 144 -17.77 -5.49 31.68
N ARG A 145 -17.01 -4.66 32.40
CA ARG A 145 -16.43 -3.38 31.94
C ARG A 145 -14.92 -3.31 32.08
N GLU A 146 -14.25 -4.43 32.21
CA GLU A 146 -12.83 -4.51 32.57
C GLU A 146 -11.89 -4.22 31.41
N ILE A 147 -12.36 -4.31 30.17
CA ILE A 147 -11.52 -4.05 28.98
C ILE A 147 -11.41 -2.56 28.74
N PRO A 148 -10.18 -2.01 28.75
CA PRO A 148 -9.98 -0.56 28.67
C PRO A 148 -10.16 0.01 27.27
N ASP A 149 -10.01 -0.83 26.23
CA ASP A 149 -10.07 -0.42 24.84
C ASP A 149 -11.46 -0.68 24.23
N PRO A 150 -11.91 0.16 23.29
CA PRO A 150 -13.18 -0.04 22.59
C PRO A 150 -13.21 -1.38 21.82
N ILE A 151 -14.23 -2.19 22.07
CA ILE A 151 -14.40 -3.52 21.49
C ILE A 151 -15.21 -3.40 20.20
N ASN A 152 -14.81 -4.09 19.15
CA ASN A 152 -15.54 -4.14 17.88
C ASN A 152 -15.77 -5.56 17.36
N GLU A 153 -15.14 -6.55 17.97
CA GLU A 153 -15.23 -7.93 17.52
C GLU A 153 -15.07 -8.91 18.69
N ALA A 154 -15.66 -10.08 18.57
CA ALA A 154 -15.50 -11.13 19.56
C ALA A 154 -15.66 -12.52 18.95
N GLU A 155 -14.91 -13.49 19.44
CA GLU A 155 -15.05 -14.90 19.13
C GLU A 155 -14.71 -15.77 20.35
N ILE A 156 -15.18 -17.02 20.31
CA ILE A 156 -14.91 -18.02 21.36
C ILE A 156 -14.07 -19.12 20.74
N ASP A 157 -12.93 -19.43 21.36
CA ASP A 157 -12.08 -20.52 20.95
C ASP A 157 -12.60 -21.90 21.46
N HIS A 158 -11.95 -22.96 21.02
CA HIS A 158 -12.29 -24.34 21.38
C HIS A 158 -12.07 -24.67 22.87
N LEU A 159 -11.31 -23.83 23.58
CA LEU A 159 -11.06 -23.95 25.02
C LEU A 159 -12.05 -23.13 25.85
N GLY A 160 -12.96 -22.41 25.20
CA GLY A 160 -13.93 -21.53 25.85
C GLY A 160 -13.34 -20.19 26.30
N ASN A 161 -12.18 -19.78 25.82
CA ASN A 161 -11.71 -18.41 26.02
C ASN A 161 -12.46 -17.46 25.09
N ILE A 162 -12.80 -16.30 25.61
CA ILE A 162 -13.42 -15.22 24.85
C ILE A 162 -12.30 -14.32 24.31
N TRP A 163 -12.22 -14.21 23.01
CA TRP A 163 -11.30 -13.29 22.35
C TRP A 163 -12.06 -12.02 21.96
N LEU A 164 -11.59 -10.88 22.43
CA LEU A 164 -12.17 -9.57 22.17
C LEU A 164 -11.22 -8.76 21.29
N GLY A 165 -11.67 -8.39 20.12
CA GLY A 165 -10.96 -7.51 19.20
C GLY A 165 -11.22 -6.04 19.55
N THR A 166 -10.24 -5.19 19.40
CA THR A 166 -10.35 -3.77 19.66
C THR A 166 -10.14 -2.94 18.39
N VAL A 167 -10.70 -1.75 18.36
CA VAL A 167 -10.71 -0.90 17.16
C VAL A 167 -9.29 -0.60 16.65
N ASN A 168 -8.33 -0.36 17.56
CA ASN A 168 -6.99 0.09 17.15
C ASN A 168 -5.82 -0.58 17.89
N ASN A 169 -6.08 -1.53 18.78
CA ASN A 169 -5.09 -1.92 19.78
C ASN A 169 -4.83 -3.44 19.91
N GLY A 170 -5.10 -4.23 18.91
CA GLY A 170 -4.92 -5.69 19.02
C GLY A 170 -6.10 -6.39 19.69
N VAL A 171 -5.85 -7.50 20.40
CA VAL A 171 -6.89 -8.38 20.92
C VAL A 171 -6.64 -8.75 22.38
N TYR A 172 -7.72 -9.05 23.09
CA TYR A 172 -7.69 -9.56 24.45
C TYR A 172 -8.19 -11.00 24.48
N LYS A 173 -7.46 -11.87 25.16
CA LYS A 173 -7.90 -13.21 25.53
C LYS A 173 -8.45 -13.17 26.94
N CYS A 174 -9.70 -13.51 27.12
CA CYS A 174 -10.43 -13.40 28.36
C CYS A 174 -10.98 -14.75 28.81
N ARG A 175 -11.05 -14.97 30.10
CA ARG A 175 -11.72 -16.13 30.71
C ARG A 175 -12.65 -15.63 31.79
N LEU A 176 -13.90 -16.11 31.80
CA LEU A 176 -14.85 -15.75 32.84
C LEU A 176 -14.45 -16.37 34.20
N ASN A 177 -14.88 -15.74 35.29
CA ASN A 177 -14.88 -16.36 36.61
C ASN A 177 -16.03 -17.36 36.75
N GLU A 178 -16.11 -18.08 37.83
CA GLU A 178 -17.12 -19.09 38.07
C GLU A 178 -18.55 -18.52 38.17
N GLU A 179 -18.67 -17.31 38.68
CA GLU A 179 -19.91 -16.57 38.81
C GLU A 179 -20.36 -15.90 37.51
N MET A 180 -19.46 -15.83 36.48
CA MET A 180 -19.68 -15.20 35.18
C MET A 180 -20.00 -13.70 35.26
N ASN A 181 -19.63 -13.03 36.33
CA ASN A 181 -19.87 -11.61 36.56
C ASN A 181 -18.63 -10.73 36.33
N ALA A 182 -17.44 -11.33 36.12
CA ALA A 182 -16.18 -10.70 35.85
C ALA A 182 -15.26 -11.61 34.99
N PHE A 183 -14.19 -11.07 34.45
CA PHE A 183 -13.14 -11.91 33.90
C PHE A 183 -12.22 -12.39 35.02
N ARG A 184 -12.00 -13.70 35.11
CA ARG A 184 -10.97 -14.29 36.01
C ARG A 184 -9.58 -13.79 35.65
N TYR A 185 -9.32 -13.64 34.33
CA TYR A 185 -8.17 -13.00 33.77
C TYR A 185 -8.48 -12.51 32.36
N TYR A 186 -7.75 -11.46 31.95
CA TYR A 186 -7.67 -11.04 30.56
C TYR A 186 -6.24 -10.69 30.21
N THR A 187 -5.79 -11.09 29.03
CA THR A 187 -4.41 -10.89 28.56
C THR A 187 -4.44 -10.21 27.20
N TYR A 188 -3.68 -9.15 27.08
CA TYR A 188 -3.54 -8.41 25.83
C TYR A 188 -2.50 -9.04 24.91
N TYR A 189 -2.81 -9.12 23.59
CA TYR A 189 -1.93 -9.51 22.51
C TYR A 189 -2.01 -8.45 21.41
N GLY A 190 -0.85 -7.91 21.02
CA GLY A 190 -0.77 -6.90 19.96
C GLY A 190 0.51 -6.10 20.04
N HIS A 191 0.62 -5.10 19.19
CA HIS A 191 1.82 -4.30 18.98
C HIS A 191 2.37 -3.61 20.23
N LYS A 192 1.55 -3.30 21.22
CA LYS A 192 2.02 -2.70 22.47
C LYS A 192 2.89 -3.67 23.29
N LYS A 193 2.54 -4.97 23.28
CA LYS A 193 3.27 -6.04 24.01
C LYS A 193 4.38 -6.65 23.15
N ASP A 194 4.09 -6.85 21.86
CA ASP A 194 5.02 -7.44 20.89
C ASP A 194 5.08 -6.56 19.62
N LYS A 195 6.21 -5.89 19.43
CA LYS A 195 6.44 -4.95 18.31
C LYS A 195 6.48 -5.63 16.93
N THR A 196 6.59 -6.95 16.88
CA THR A 196 6.55 -7.72 15.63
C THR A 196 5.12 -7.90 15.10
N LEU A 197 4.12 -7.75 15.96
CA LEU A 197 2.72 -7.84 15.59
C LEU A 197 2.19 -6.53 14.97
N PRO A 198 1.24 -6.61 14.05
CA PRO A 198 0.54 -5.45 13.51
C PRO A 198 -0.16 -4.63 14.60
N LYS A 199 -0.35 -3.34 14.35
CA LYS A 199 -1.12 -2.47 15.27
C LYS A 199 -2.59 -2.87 15.33
N HIS A 200 -3.16 -3.26 14.19
CA HIS A 200 -4.53 -3.72 14.08
C HIS A 200 -4.52 -5.23 13.82
N LEU A 201 -5.26 -5.96 14.63
CA LEU A 201 -5.47 -7.40 14.50
C LEU A 201 -6.98 -7.65 14.51
N GLN A 202 -7.46 -8.25 13.44
CA GLN A 202 -8.86 -8.66 13.33
C GLN A 202 -8.99 -10.15 13.67
N ILE A 203 -10.00 -10.48 14.48
CA ILE A 203 -10.29 -11.87 14.82
C ILE A 203 -11.02 -12.52 13.64
N CYS A 204 -10.57 -13.68 13.22
CA CYS A 204 -11.22 -14.48 12.21
C CYS A 204 -11.27 -15.96 12.62
N LYS A 205 -12.23 -16.68 12.05
CA LYS A 205 -12.44 -18.09 12.34
C LYS A 205 -12.43 -18.89 11.05
N ALA A 206 -11.66 -19.96 11.02
CA ALA A 206 -11.65 -20.93 9.93
C ALA A 206 -11.44 -22.34 10.49
N SER A 207 -12.17 -23.32 10.01
CA SER A 207 -12.11 -24.71 10.48
C SER A 207 -12.24 -24.84 12.02
N GLY A 208 -13.16 -24.06 12.61
CA GLY A 208 -13.37 -24.04 14.07
C GLY A 208 -12.25 -23.38 14.88
N ARG A 209 -11.12 -22.98 14.27
CA ARG A 209 -9.98 -22.35 14.93
C ARG A 209 -9.99 -20.85 14.77
N ILE A 210 -9.48 -20.12 15.77
CA ILE A 210 -9.32 -18.68 15.75
C ILE A 210 -7.95 -18.32 15.17
N PHE A 211 -7.97 -17.33 14.29
CA PHE A 211 -6.81 -16.68 13.71
C PHE A 211 -6.94 -15.17 13.87
N PHE A 212 -5.83 -14.49 13.74
CA PHE A 212 -5.74 -13.03 13.79
C PHE A 212 -5.15 -12.53 12.48
N LEU A 213 -5.89 -11.68 11.79
CA LEU A 213 -5.49 -11.10 10.52
C LEU A 213 -4.97 -9.69 10.75
N GLY A 214 -3.78 -9.39 10.25
CA GLY A 214 -3.22 -8.05 10.27
C GLY A 214 -2.11 -7.88 9.23
N ASN A 215 -2.13 -6.78 8.49
CA ASN A 215 -1.19 -6.50 7.40
C ASN A 215 -1.11 -7.64 6.36
N ASP A 216 -2.27 -8.18 5.97
CA ASP A 216 -2.40 -9.31 5.03
C ASP A 216 -1.72 -10.61 5.50
N GLN A 217 -1.45 -10.75 6.80
CA GLN A 217 -0.88 -11.94 7.38
C GLN A 217 -1.75 -12.52 8.48
N PHE A 218 -1.77 -13.85 8.56
CA PHE A 218 -2.48 -14.61 9.56
C PHE A 218 -1.55 -15.02 10.69
N TYR A 219 -2.05 -14.86 11.90
CA TYR A 219 -1.42 -15.30 13.14
C TYR A 219 -2.35 -16.25 13.85
N ALA A 220 -1.78 -17.25 14.50
CA ALA A 220 -2.49 -18.18 15.37
C ALA A 220 -1.95 -18.08 16.80
N TYR A 221 -2.82 -18.32 17.78
CA TYR A 221 -2.40 -18.37 19.17
C TYR A 221 -1.67 -19.68 19.45
N ASN A 222 -0.48 -19.61 20.03
CA ASN A 222 0.30 -20.74 20.51
C ASN A 222 0.16 -20.85 22.02
N GLU A 223 -0.52 -21.88 22.48
CA GLU A 223 -0.80 -22.13 23.91
C GLU A 223 0.48 -22.36 24.73
N ASN A 224 1.45 -23.09 24.16
CA ASN A 224 2.69 -23.43 24.87
C ASN A 224 3.60 -22.22 25.12
N LYS A 225 3.53 -21.22 24.24
CA LYS A 225 4.37 -20.02 24.31
C LYS A 225 3.58 -18.79 24.78
N ASP A 226 2.28 -18.90 24.95
CA ASP A 226 1.35 -17.82 25.28
C ASP A 226 1.54 -16.56 24.40
N ASN A 227 1.67 -16.77 23.09
CA ASN A 227 1.90 -15.69 22.12
C ASN A 227 1.18 -15.96 20.79
N LEU A 228 1.11 -14.91 19.96
CA LEU A 228 0.62 -15.02 18.58
C LEU A 228 1.81 -15.32 17.66
N GLN A 229 1.66 -16.34 16.84
CA GLN A 229 2.67 -16.76 15.86
C GLN A 229 2.11 -16.74 14.46
N SER A 230 2.94 -16.43 13.48
CA SER A 230 2.58 -16.48 12.06
C SER A 230 2.06 -17.86 11.67
N SER A 231 0.98 -17.89 10.88
CA SER A 231 0.37 -19.12 10.32
C SER A 231 0.92 -19.41 8.92
N PRO A 232 1.91 -20.32 8.75
CA PRO A 232 2.57 -20.48 7.45
C PRO A 232 1.62 -20.95 6.35
N LEU A 233 0.70 -21.88 6.66
CA LEU A 233 -0.25 -22.44 5.69
C LEU A 233 -1.18 -21.38 5.09
N LEU A 234 -1.82 -20.58 5.94
CA LEU A 234 -2.70 -19.53 5.47
C LEU A 234 -1.90 -18.43 4.76
N ASN A 235 -0.75 -18.03 5.30
CA ASN A 235 0.09 -17.01 4.68
C ASN A 235 0.62 -17.44 3.31
N GLN A 236 0.92 -18.71 3.10
CA GLN A 236 1.29 -19.24 1.79
C GLN A 236 0.11 -19.26 0.83
N CYS A 237 -1.09 -19.65 1.31
CA CYS A 237 -2.31 -19.69 0.50
C CYS A 237 -2.68 -18.28 -0.05
N PHE A 238 -2.49 -17.25 0.78
CA PHE A 238 -2.85 -15.86 0.45
C PHE A 238 -1.66 -14.99 0.03
N LYS A 239 -0.49 -15.57 -0.26
CA LYS A 239 0.75 -14.83 -0.56
C LYS A 239 0.63 -13.76 -1.64
N ASN A 240 -0.20 -14.03 -2.66
CA ASN A 240 -0.39 -13.12 -3.80
C ASN A 240 -1.68 -12.29 -3.70
N ILE A 241 -2.36 -12.33 -2.55
CA ILE A 241 -3.61 -11.61 -2.32
C ILE A 241 -3.35 -10.52 -1.30
N ASN A 242 -3.60 -9.28 -1.71
CA ASN A 242 -3.41 -8.10 -0.88
C ASN A 242 -4.75 -7.53 -0.41
N SER A 243 -4.69 -6.69 0.61
CA SER A 243 -5.86 -5.97 1.16
C SER A 243 -6.92 -6.90 1.73
N LEU A 244 -6.52 -7.99 2.36
CA LEU A 244 -7.42 -8.86 3.11
C LEU A 244 -8.12 -8.07 4.22
N LYS A 245 -9.45 -8.21 4.28
CA LYS A 245 -10.31 -7.47 5.22
C LYS A 245 -10.99 -8.38 6.21
N ARG A 246 -11.49 -9.52 5.78
CA ARG A 246 -12.28 -10.40 6.66
C ARG A 246 -12.27 -11.85 6.18
N ILE A 247 -12.38 -12.77 7.14
CA ILE A 247 -12.66 -14.18 6.89
C ILE A 247 -14.03 -14.52 7.49
N VAL A 248 -14.86 -15.18 6.72
CA VAL A 248 -16.19 -15.62 7.15
C VAL A 248 -16.31 -17.13 6.94
N PRO A 249 -16.47 -17.94 7.98
CA PRO A 249 -16.63 -19.38 7.84
C PRO A 249 -17.96 -19.73 7.17
N ILE A 250 -17.94 -20.68 6.24
CA ILE A 250 -19.14 -21.29 5.65
C ILE A 250 -19.51 -22.54 6.46
N ASN A 251 -18.54 -23.41 6.62
CA ASN A 251 -18.63 -24.63 7.40
C ASN A 251 -17.25 -25.00 7.97
N HIS A 252 -17.06 -26.23 8.42
CA HIS A 252 -15.80 -26.67 9.01
C HIS A 252 -14.60 -26.64 8.06
N GLU A 253 -14.81 -26.72 6.75
CA GLU A 253 -13.72 -26.83 5.76
C GLU A 253 -13.63 -25.62 4.83
N ALA A 254 -14.74 -24.94 4.59
CA ALA A 254 -14.83 -23.85 3.64
C ALA A 254 -15.06 -22.52 4.33
N SER A 255 -14.39 -21.49 3.83
CA SER A 255 -14.55 -20.11 4.30
C SER A 255 -14.47 -19.13 3.15
N TRP A 256 -15.03 -17.95 3.34
CA TRP A 256 -14.85 -16.78 2.49
C TRP A 256 -13.70 -15.91 3.00
N ALA A 257 -12.83 -15.45 2.11
CA ALA A 257 -11.89 -14.38 2.36
C ALA A 257 -12.30 -13.16 1.54
N ILE A 258 -12.38 -12.01 2.18
CA ILE A 258 -12.84 -10.76 1.59
C ILE A 258 -11.66 -9.81 1.51
N THR A 259 -11.44 -9.23 0.34
CA THR A 259 -10.52 -8.11 0.14
C THR A 259 -11.29 -6.83 -0.12
N SER A 260 -10.61 -5.73 -0.41
CA SER A 260 -11.27 -4.46 -0.77
C SER A 260 -12.12 -4.53 -2.04
N SER A 261 -11.83 -5.46 -2.97
CA SER A 261 -12.46 -5.51 -4.29
C SER A 261 -12.83 -6.92 -4.78
N SER A 262 -12.47 -7.95 -4.01
CA SER A 262 -12.66 -9.34 -4.43
C SER A 262 -13.03 -10.22 -3.25
N VAL A 263 -13.68 -11.33 -3.54
CA VAL A 263 -14.01 -12.36 -2.55
C VAL A 263 -13.49 -13.70 -3.03
N TYR A 264 -12.94 -14.47 -2.12
CA TYR A 264 -12.31 -15.77 -2.39
C TYR A 264 -12.97 -16.82 -1.53
N ARG A 265 -13.44 -17.91 -2.13
CA ARG A 265 -13.81 -19.09 -1.40
C ARG A 265 -12.60 -19.98 -1.28
N PHE A 266 -12.21 -20.36 -0.07
CA PHE A 266 -11.06 -21.20 0.18
C PHE A 266 -11.39 -22.35 1.10
N PHE A 267 -10.64 -23.44 0.91
CA PHE A 267 -10.64 -24.63 1.74
C PHE A 267 -9.53 -24.54 2.76
N TYR A 268 -9.85 -24.90 4.00
CA TYR A 268 -8.86 -25.06 5.07
C TYR A 268 -9.35 -26.10 6.08
N ASP A 269 -8.56 -27.15 6.33
CA ASP A 269 -8.83 -28.26 7.26
C ASP A 269 -7.83 -28.35 8.42
N GLY A 270 -6.86 -27.41 8.47
CA GLY A 270 -5.78 -27.41 9.44
C GLY A 270 -4.45 -27.96 8.89
N TYR A 271 -4.48 -28.68 7.77
CA TYR A 271 -3.31 -29.27 7.11
C TYR A 271 -3.07 -28.69 5.72
N ILE A 272 -4.12 -28.34 5.02
CA ILE A 272 -4.09 -27.83 3.66
C ILE A 272 -4.91 -26.53 3.60
N ALA A 273 -4.39 -25.54 2.91
CA ALA A 273 -5.08 -24.31 2.57
C ALA A 273 -5.02 -24.10 1.06
N ARG A 274 -6.17 -23.92 0.39
CA ARG A 274 -6.21 -23.66 -1.06
C ARG A 274 -7.42 -22.81 -1.44
N ILE A 275 -7.24 -21.90 -2.37
CA ILE A 275 -8.33 -21.12 -2.96
C ILE A 275 -9.09 -22.03 -3.93
N GLN A 276 -10.41 -22.05 -3.79
CA GLN A 276 -11.31 -22.84 -4.63
C GLN A 276 -11.97 -21.98 -5.71
N GLU A 277 -12.39 -20.78 -5.33
CA GLU A 277 -13.10 -19.84 -6.20
C GLU A 277 -12.70 -18.42 -5.85
N ALA A 278 -12.70 -17.56 -6.85
CA ALA A 278 -12.46 -16.13 -6.66
C ALA A 278 -13.45 -15.34 -7.52
N TYR A 279 -13.86 -14.18 -7.01
CA TYR A 279 -14.81 -13.31 -7.69
C TYR A 279 -14.41 -11.86 -7.46
N LYS A 280 -14.29 -11.09 -8.53
CA LYS A 280 -14.07 -9.66 -8.46
C LYS A 280 -15.43 -8.94 -8.37
N ILE A 281 -15.55 -8.01 -7.47
CA ILE A 281 -16.83 -7.32 -7.15
C ILE A 281 -16.94 -5.97 -7.84
N GLU A 282 -15.85 -5.44 -8.38
CA GLU A 282 -15.84 -4.18 -9.12
C GLU A 282 -16.53 -4.32 -10.48
N ALA A 283 -17.86 -4.17 -10.51
CA ALA A 283 -18.62 -3.99 -11.74
C ALA A 283 -19.75 -2.98 -11.48
N ASP A 284 -19.88 -2.02 -12.38
CA ASP A 284 -21.06 -1.14 -12.50
C ASP A 284 -21.46 -0.37 -11.22
N ASN A 285 -20.51 0.28 -10.54
CA ASN A 285 -20.72 1.07 -9.32
C ASN A 285 -21.11 0.25 -8.07
N LEU A 286 -20.87 -1.06 -8.05
CA LEU A 286 -21.04 -1.89 -6.86
C LEU A 286 -19.71 -1.96 -6.11
N SER A 287 -19.73 -1.68 -4.82
CA SER A 287 -18.57 -1.81 -3.95
C SER A 287 -18.91 -2.49 -2.62
N LEU A 288 -17.90 -3.11 -2.04
CA LEU A 288 -17.99 -3.59 -0.67
C LEU A 288 -18.03 -2.40 0.29
N ILE A 289 -18.70 -2.54 1.42
CA ILE A 289 -18.79 -1.47 2.42
C ILE A 289 -17.43 -1.33 3.10
N THR A 290 -16.73 -0.24 2.85
CA THR A 290 -15.40 0.03 3.44
C THR A 290 -15.42 -0.06 4.97
N ALA A 291 -14.50 -0.80 5.56
CA ALA A 291 -14.37 -1.11 6.98
C ALA A 291 -15.56 -1.90 7.60
N SER A 292 -16.47 -2.39 6.76
CA SER A 292 -17.59 -3.26 7.19
C SER A 292 -17.88 -4.35 6.16
N GLU A 293 -16.83 -4.76 5.44
CA GLU A 293 -16.91 -5.82 4.43
C GLU A 293 -17.48 -7.10 5.08
N ASN A 294 -18.53 -7.66 4.51
CA ASN A 294 -19.17 -8.84 5.06
C ASN A 294 -19.81 -9.75 3.99
N ILE A 295 -19.86 -11.02 4.31
CA ILE A 295 -20.64 -12.04 3.60
C ILE A 295 -21.49 -12.77 4.62
N SER A 296 -22.77 -12.82 4.39
CA SER A 296 -23.70 -13.58 5.22
C SER A 296 -23.90 -14.97 4.64
N VAL A 297 -23.49 -15.98 5.37
CA VAL A 297 -23.70 -17.38 5.00
C VAL A 297 -25.15 -17.74 5.35
N LEU A 298 -25.95 -18.00 4.33
CA LEU A 298 -27.35 -18.34 4.48
C LEU A 298 -27.54 -19.86 4.73
N ASN A 299 -26.75 -20.68 4.06
CA ASN A 299 -26.54 -22.10 4.27
C ASN A 299 -25.27 -22.57 3.57
N ASP A 300 -24.94 -23.86 3.57
CA ASP A 300 -23.72 -24.42 2.98
C ASP A 300 -23.52 -24.10 1.50
N SER A 301 -24.59 -23.83 0.79
CA SER A 301 -24.57 -23.58 -0.66
C SER A 301 -24.88 -22.13 -1.04
N LEU A 302 -25.54 -21.37 -0.17
CA LEU A 302 -25.95 -20.00 -0.43
C LEU A 302 -25.22 -19.03 0.47
N SER A 303 -24.63 -18.01 -0.10
CA SER A 303 -24.03 -16.89 0.62
C SER A 303 -24.48 -15.58 0.00
N LEU A 304 -24.70 -14.56 0.82
CA LEU A 304 -25.05 -13.22 0.39
C LEU A 304 -23.87 -12.29 0.65
N ILE A 305 -23.30 -11.72 -0.40
CA ILE A 305 -22.22 -10.73 -0.35
C ILE A 305 -22.84 -9.36 -0.15
N CYS A 306 -22.48 -8.70 0.93
CA CYS A 306 -23.03 -7.42 1.33
C CYS A 306 -22.34 -6.28 0.58
N LEU A 307 -23.12 -5.34 0.02
CA LEU A 307 -22.63 -4.22 -0.76
C LEU A 307 -23.15 -2.88 -0.21
N ASP A 308 -22.53 -1.80 -0.63
CA ASP A 308 -22.95 -0.43 -0.29
C ASP A 308 -24.31 -0.06 -0.92
N THR A 309 -24.65 -0.68 -2.07
CA THR A 309 -25.89 -0.45 -2.80
C THR A 309 -26.51 -1.78 -3.26
N GLY A 310 -26.99 -2.59 -2.31
CA GLY A 310 -27.58 -3.89 -2.61
C GLY A 310 -26.74 -5.09 -2.16
N PHE A 311 -26.80 -6.18 -2.88
CA PHE A 311 -26.09 -7.42 -2.52
C PHE A 311 -25.95 -8.37 -3.71
N ILE A 312 -25.09 -9.39 -3.54
CA ILE A 312 -24.92 -10.47 -4.51
C ILE A 312 -25.23 -11.79 -3.80
N ILE A 313 -26.05 -12.64 -4.40
CA ILE A 313 -26.27 -14.01 -3.93
C ILE A 313 -25.34 -14.94 -4.70
N HIS A 314 -24.47 -15.61 -3.96
CA HIS A 314 -23.67 -16.72 -4.46
C HIS A 314 -24.36 -18.06 -4.19
N ASN A 315 -24.49 -18.90 -5.21
CA ASN A 315 -25.03 -20.25 -5.12
C ASN A 315 -24.00 -21.27 -5.64
N SER A 316 -23.40 -22.03 -4.72
CA SER A 316 -22.37 -23.02 -5.08
C SER A 316 -22.93 -24.24 -5.84
N GLN A 317 -24.24 -24.52 -5.73
CA GLN A 317 -24.88 -25.66 -6.43
C GLN A 317 -25.18 -25.37 -7.91
N LYS A 318 -25.25 -24.08 -8.30
CA LYS A 318 -25.34 -23.75 -9.72
C LYS A 318 -24.03 -24.19 -10.37
N SER A 319 -24.10 -25.23 -11.21
CA SER A 319 -22.91 -25.73 -11.89
C SER A 319 -22.28 -24.60 -12.70
N LYS A 320 -20.96 -24.45 -12.58
CA LYS A 320 -20.22 -23.97 -13.73
C LYS A 320 -20.52 -25.02 -14.80
N GLN A 321 -21.34 -24.72 -15.80
CA GLN A 321 -21.14 -25.43 -17.05
C GLN A 321 -19.67 -25.23 -17.36
N SER A 322 -18.92 -26.32 -17.27
CA SER A 322 -17.54 -26.35 -17.68
C SER A 322 -17.52 -26.29 -19.22
N ASN A 323 -17.90 -25.16 -19.75
CA ASN A 323 -17.23 -24.75 -20.94
C ASN A 323 -15.84 -24.39 -20.44
N ASN A 324 -14.84 -25.15 -20.85
CA ASN A 324 -13.49 -24.62 -21.02
C ASN A 324 -13.66 -23.39 -21.92
N ILE A 325 -14.02 -22.25 -21.31
CA ILE A 325 -13.99 -20.97 -21.97
C ILE A 325 -12.50 -20.70 -22.04
N SER A 326 -11.88 -21.18 -23.12
CA SER A 326 -10.60 -20.62 -23.49
C SER A 326 -10.86 -19.13 -23.67
N LEU A 327 -10.30 -18.34 -22.77
CA LEU A 327 -10.40 -16.89 -22.88
C LEU A 327 -9.89 -16.50 -24.24
N THR A 328 -10.62 -15.66 -24.96
CA THR A 328 -10.18 -15.20 -26.27
C THR A 328 -9.02 -14.23 -26.09
N PRO A 329 -7.92 -14.41 -26.84
CA PRO A 329 -6.82 -13.48 -26.81
C PRO A 329 -7.27 -12.09 -27.30
N PRO A 330 -6.69 -11.00 -26.77
CA PRO A 330 -7.00 -9.65 -27.23
C PRO A 330 -6.69 -9.49 -28.72
N ASN A 331 -7.61 -8.92 -29.49
CA ASN A 331 -7.40 -8.57 -30.88
C ASN A 331 -6.85 -7.15 -30.99
N LEU A 332 -5.79 -6.98 -31.79
CA LEU A 332 -5.24 -5.67 -32.10
C LEU A 332 -6.20 -4.93 -33.04
N GLU A 333 -6.64 -3.72 -32.65
CA GLU A 333 -7.51 -2.90 -33.48
C GLU A 333 -6.73 -1.83 -34.25
N TYR A 334 -5.84 -1.11 -33.56
CA TYR A 334 -5.05 -0.06 -34.19
C TYR A 334 -3.75 0.20 -33.43
N ILE A 335 -2.77 0.77 -34.15
CA ILE A 335 -1.57 1.35 -33.58
C ILE A 335 -1.52 2.81 -34.02
N ARG A 336 -1.44 3.72 -33.07
CA ARG A 336 -1.24 5.16 -33.27
C ARG A 336 0.15 5.56 -32.86
N THR A 337 0.80 6.39 -33.63
CA THR A 337 2.16 6.87 -33.37
C THR A 337 2.22 8.39 -33.47
N GLY A 338 3.02 9.04 -32.63
CA GLY A 338 3.24 10.47 -32.66
C GLY A 338 2.09 11.32 -32.14
N LYS A 339 2.15 12.62 -32.39
CA LYS A 339 1.15 13.61 -32.02
C LYS A 339 -0.04 13.66 -32.98
N ASP A 340 0.19 13.35 -34.25
CA ASP A 340 -0.82 13.34 -35.28
C ASP A 340 -1.36 11.92 -35.41
N ASN A 341 -2.50 11.67 -34.81
CA ASN A 341 -3.30 10.45 -34.77
C ASN A 341 -3.37 9.62 -36.08
N SER A 342 -2.24 9.38 -36.74
CA SER A 342 -2.19 8.53 -37.94
C SER A 342 -2.49 7.09 -37.53
N ILE A 343 -3.68 6.62 -37.90
CA ILE A 343 -4.12 5.25 -37.70
C ILE A 343 -3.49 4.41 -38.81
N ASN A 344 -2.63 3.49 -38.42
CA ASN A 344 -2.02 2.57 -39.37
C ASN A 344 -2.76 1.23 -39.30
N ASN A 345 -3.89 1.11 -39.99
CA ASN A 345 -4.74 -0.08 -40.02
C ASN A 345 -4.14 -1.28 -40.78
N ASN A 346 -3.00 -1.11 -41.48
CA ASN A 346 -2.42 -2.14 -42.34
C ASN A 346 -1.31 -2.97 -41.69
N LEU A 347 -1.20 -3.00 -40.35
CA LEU A 347 -0.01 -3.50 -39.68
C LEU A 347 -0.10 -4.92 -39.11
N LEU A 348 -1.15 -5.66 -39.46
CA LEU A 348 -1.38 -7.01 -38.90
C LEU A 348 -0.36 -8.07 -39.32
N ASN A 349 0.56 -7.80 -40.26
CA ASN A 349 1.52 -8.80 -40.75
C ASN A 349 2.90 -8.28 -41.21
N LYS A 350 3.38 -7.10 -40.75
CA LYS A 350 4.69 -6.58 -41.17
C LYS A 350 5.45 -6.01 -39.98
N ASP A 351 6.79 -6.08 -40.03
CA ASP A 351 7.70 -5.36 -39.12
C ASP A 351 7.31 -3.88 -39.00
N ILE A 352 6.69 -3.52 -37.86
CA ILE A 352 6.22 -2.17 -37.58
C ILE A 352 7.43 -1.31 -37.28
N LYS A 353 7.77 -0.37 -38.18
CA LYS A 353 8.87 0.57 -38.03
C LYS A 353 8.30 1.96 -37.72
N ILE A 354 8.67 2.50 -36.57
CA ILE A 354 8.18 3.78 -36.06
C ILE A 354 9.36 4.76 -36.10
N ALA A 355 9.13 5.97 -36.63
CA ALA A 355 10.15 7.00 -36.65
C ALA A 355 10.42 7.50 -35.20
N TYR A 356 11.65 7.87 -34.90
CA TYR A 356 12.03 8.35 -33.55
C TYR A 356 11.22 9.57 -33.10
N GLN A 357 10.80 10.42 -34.01
CA GLN A 357 9.97 11.60 -33.72
C GLN A 357 8.58 11.24 -33.23
N ASP A 358 8.08 10.05 -33.62
CA ASP A 358 6.76 9.54 -33.33
C ASP A 358 6.80 8.43 -32.25
N ASN A 359 7.77 8.50 -31.35
CA ASN A 359 8.08 7.46 -30.36
C ASN A 359 7.08 7.35 -29.19
N THR A 360 5.95 8.04 -29.29
CA THR A 360 4.78 7.79 -28.45
C THR A 360 3.87 6.80 -29.18
N VAL A 361 3.69 5.62 -28.62
CA VAL A 361 2.97 4.51 -29.24
C VAL A 361 1.72 4.21 -28.43
N THR A 362 0.56 4.32 -29.07
CA THR A 362 -0.73 3.93 -28.48
C THR A 362 -1.29 2.76 -29.24
N ILE A 363 -1.57 1.67 -28.54
CA ILE A 363 -2.04 0.41 -29.09
C ILE A 363 -3.45 0.18 -28.58
N GLY A 364 -4.41 0.16 -29.50
CA GLY A 364 -5.81 -0.16 -29.24
C GLY A 364 -6.09 -1.64 -29.48
N PHE A 365 -6.83 -2.22 -28.58
CA PHE A 365 -7.21 -3.63 -28.61
C PHE A 365 -8.68 -3.81 -28.24
N SER A 366 -9.26 -4.94 -28.66
CA SER A 366 -10.56 -5.40 -28.22
C SER A 366 -10.50 -6.85 -27.78
N VAL A 367 -11.36 -7.20 -26.86
CA VAL A 367 -11.58 -8.59 -26.47
C VAL A 367 -13.01 -8.93 -26.86
N ASN A 368 -13.16 -9.76 -27.89
CA ASN A 368 -14.44 -10.19 -28.39
C ASN A 368 -14.94 -11.42 -27.60
N ASP A 369 -15.18 -11.23 -26.31
CA ASP A 369 -15.84 -12.27 -25.53
C ASP A 369 -17.21 -11.78 -25.09
N ALA A 370 -18.21 -12.10 -25.90
CA ALA A 370 -19.62 -11.78 -25.62
C ALA A 370 -20.12 -12.43 -24.32
N PHE A 371 -19.32 -13.35 -23.73
CA PHE A 371 -19.74 -14.22 -22.63
C PHE A 371 -19.10 -13.88 -21.29
N ALA A 372 -18.07 -13.05 -21.24
CA ALA A 372 -17.35 -12.71 -20.01
C ALA A 372 -17.54 -11.24 -19.65
N LYS A 373 -18.36 -10.95 -18.66
CA LYS A 373 -18.66 -9.58 -18.17
C LYS A 373 -17.45 -8.85 -17.53
N ASN A 374 -16.40 -9.58 -17.15
CA ASN A 374 -15.26 -9.02 -16.40
C ASN A 374 -13.94 -9.54 -16.93
N LEU A 375 -13.68 -9.35 -18.21
CA LEU A 375 -12.35 -9.59 -18.77
C LEU A 375 -11.49 -8.34 -18.60
N PHE A 376 -10.29 -8.56 -18.13
CA PHE A 376 -9.24 -7.57 -18.10
C PHE A 376 -8.18 -7.96 -19.11
N VAL A 377 -7.53 -6.97 -19.68
CA VAL A 377 -6.34 -7.21 -20.49
C VAL A 377 -5.14 -6.87 -19.64
N GLU A 378 -4.25 -7.83 -19.48
CA GLU A 378 -2.93 -7.59 -18.91
C GLU A 378 -1.92 -7.48 -20.03
N TYR A 379 -0.93 -6.64 -19.84
CA TYR A 379 0.08 -6.35 -20.83
C TYR A 379 1.47 -6.25 -20.20
N LEU A 380 2.46 -6.60 -21.00
CA LEU A 380 3.87 -6.53 -20.65
C LEU A 380 4.66 -6.10 -21.87
N LEU A 381 5.35 -4.97 -21.80
CA LEU A 381 6.34 -4.59 -22.79
C LEU A 381 7.70 -5.12 -22.33
N GLU A 382 8.22 -6.14 -23.02
CA GLU A 382 9.51 -6.75 -22.70
C GLU A 382 10.62 -5.68 -22.69
N ASP A 383 11.55 -5.81 -21.77
CA ASP A 383 12.68 -4.89 -21.54
C ASP A 383 12.31 -3.49 -20.99
N VAL A 384 11.02 -3.19 -20.80
CA VAL A 384 10.54 -1.91 -20.23
C VAL A 384 9.77 -2.15 -18.95
N ASP A 385 8.80 -3.06 -18.96
CA ASP A 385 7.99 -3.38 -17.81
C ASP A 385 8.62 -4.52 -17.01
N SER A 386 8.69 -4.40 -15.69
CA SER A 386 9.21 -5.46 -14.81
C SER A 386 8.15 -6.50 -14.43
N THR A 387 6.87 -6.14 -14.54
CA THR A 387 5.73 -6.98 -14.15
C THR A 387 4.55 -6.70 -15.10
N TRP A 388 3.66 -7.69 -15.20
CA TRP A 388 2.40 -7.51 -15.91
C TRP A 388 1.58 -6.36 -15.31
N SER A 389 1.04 -5.52 -16.17
CA SER A 389 0.19 -4.38 -15.82
C SER A 389 -1.20 -4.60 -16.39
N GLN A 390 -2.23 -4.19 -15.65
CA GLN A 390 -3.61 -4.32 -16.09
C GLN A 390 -4.06 -3.05 -16.81
N ALA A 391 -4.64 -3.20 -18.00
CA ALA A 391 -5.29 -2.11 -18.71
C ALA A 391 -6.54 -1.69 -17.92
N LYS A 392 -6.51 -0.45 -17.39
CA LYS A 392 -7.68 0.15 -16.74
C LYS A 392 -8.79 0.24 -17.81
N LYS A 393 -10.05 0.31 -17.46
CA LYS A 393 -11.29 0.42 -18.30
C LYS A 393 -11.17 1.03 -19.72
N GLN A 394 -9.96 1.24 -20.20
CA GLN A 394 -9.60 1.79 -21.52
C GLN A 394 -9.16 0.65 -22.43
N ASN A 395 -9.70 0.60 -23.64
CA ASN A 395 -9.33 -0.39 -24.65
C ASN A 395 -8.05 0.00 -25.40
N TYR A 396 -7.12 0.69 -24.74
CA TYR A 396 -5.83 1.04 -25.30
C TYR A 396 -4.74 1.18 -24.23
N ILE A 397 -3.50 0.99 -24.65
CA ILE A 397 -2.27 1.16 -23.87
C ILE A 397 -1.43 2.22 -24.56
N SER A 398 -0.84 3.14 -23.80
CA SER A 398 0.01 4.19 -24.35
C SER A 398 1.35 4.23 -23.66
N TYR A 399 2.41 4.11 -24.43
CA TYR A 399 3.79 4.31 -24.01
C TYR A 399 4.32 5.60 -24.61
N ALA A 400 4.74 6.51 -23.76
CA ALA A 400 5.27 7.81 -24.17
C ALA A 400 6.80 7.77 -24.26
N ARG A 401 7.36 8.32 -25.33
CA ARG A 401 8.80 8.57 -25.48
C ARG A 401 9.68 7.32 -25.32
N LEU A 402 9.28 6.22 -25.94
CA LEU A 402 10.11 5.02 -25.95
C LEU A 402 11.47 5.29 -26.62
N PRO A 403 12.58 4.81 -26.08
CA PRO A 403 13.88 4.85 -26.71
C PRO A 403 13.89 4.12 -28.06
N HIS A 404 14.91 4.36 -28.89
CA HIS A 404 15.10 3.56 -30.11
C HIS A 404 15.47 2.12 -29.72
N GLY A 405 14.85 1.15 -30.39
CA GLY A 405 15.03 -0.26 -30.05
C GLY A 405 14.00 -1.16 -30.72
N LYS A 406 14.13 -2.44 -30.48
CA LYS A 406 13.11 -3.46 -30.82
C LYS A 406 12.29 -3.72 -29.57
N TYR A 407 10.98 -3.82 -29.70
CA TYR A 407 10.05 -4.04 -28.62
C TYR A 407 9.13 -5.19 -28.93
N THR A 408 8.83 -5.98 -27.93
CA THR A 408 7.83 -7.05 -27.95
C THR A 408 6.79 -6.76 -26.89
N LEU A 409 5.58 -6.43 -27.31
CA LEU A 409 4.43 -6.27 -26.42
C LEU A 409 3.65 -7.58 -26.38
N ARG A 410 3.43 -8.10 -25.19
CA ARG A 410 2.55 -9.24 -24.93
C ARG A 410 1.26 -8.74 -24.30
N LEU A 411 0.15 -9.27 -24.77
CA LEU A 411 -1.19 -9.00 -24.26
C LEU A 411 -1.89 -10.34 -24.02
N HIS A 412 -2.53 -10.51 -22.90
CA HIS A 412 -3.48 -11.59 -22.70
C HIS A 412 -4.73 -11.09 -22.00
N SER A 413 -5.83 -11.76 -22.20
CA SER A 413 -7.04 -11.55 -21.43
C SER A 413 -7.02 -12.42 -20.19
N THR A 414 -7.53 -11.89 -19.08
CA THR A 414 -7.66 -12.61 -17.81
C THR A 414 -9.03 -12.32 -17.18
N ASP A 415 -9.56 -13.29 -16.48
CA ASP A 415 -10.74 -13.12 -15.65
C ASP A 415 -10.40 -12.62 -14.22
N GLY A 416 -9.11 -12.36 -13.97
CA GLY A 416 -8.61 -11.97 -12.64
C GLY A 416 -8.54 -13.14 -11.64
N LEU A 417 -8.71 -14.38 -12.11
CA LEU A 417 -8.79 -15.61 -11.30
C LEU A 417 -7.68 -16.60 -11.64
N ASN A 418 -6.55 -16.11 -12.17
CA ASN A 418 -5.44 -16.93 -12.72
C ASN A 418 -5.79 -17.76 -13.96
N ASN A 419 -6.89 -17.45 -14.66
CA ASN A 419 -7.12 -17.95 -16.00
C ASN A 419 -6.65 -16.91 -17.00
N TYR A 420 -5.86 -17.34 -17.98
CA TYR A 420 -5.26 -16.48 -19.01
C TYR A 420 -5.58 -17.03 -20.39
N SER A 421 -5.77 -16.14 -21.36
CA SER A 421 -5.79 -16.53 -22.77
C SER A 421 -4.37 -16.81 -23.27
N ASP A 422 -4.26 -17.31 -24.49
CA ASP A 422 -3.00 -17.26 -25.22
C ASP A 422 -2.54 -15.80 -25.39
N ASP A 423 -1.23 -15.61 -25.44
CA ASP A 423 -0.64 -14.27 -25.61
C ASP A 423 -0.81 -13.77 -27.04
N THR A 424 -1.33 -12.56 -27.20
CA THR A 424 -1.20 -11.80 -28.44
C THR A 424 0.14 -11.05 -28.39
N ILE A 425 1.04 -11.40 -29.32
CA ILE A 425 2.40 -10.84 -29.36
C ILE A 425 2.49 -9.83 -30.49
N ILE A 426 2.98 -8.63 -30.19
CA ILE A 426 3.15 -7.53 -31.14
C ILE A 426 4.61 -7.11 -31.14
N HIS A 427 5.25 -7.21 -32.32
CA HIS A 427 6.62 -6.75 -32.51
C HIS A 427 6.63 -5.39 -33.21
N PHE A 428 7.34 -4.43 -32.64
CA PHE A 428 7.58 -3.14 -33.29
C PHE A 428 8.99 -2.65 -33.04
N ARG A 429 9.47 -1.77 -33.90
CA ARG A 429 10.81 -1.19 -33.79
C ARG A 429 10.76 0.32 -33.92
N ILE A 430 11.34 1.01 -32.96
CA ILE A 430 11.59 2.45 -33.03
C ILE A 430 12.96 2.67 -33.68
N LEU A 431 12.96 3.38 -34.78
CA LEU A 431 14.17 3.68 -35.52
C LEU A 431 15.06 4.65 -34.72
N PRO A 432 16.38 4.53 -34.84
CA PRO A 432 17.28 5.48 -34.21
C PRO A 432 17.08 6.89 -34.80
N PRO A 433 17.28 7.94 -34.01
CA PRO A 433 17.28 9.31 -34.51
C PRO A 433 18.39 9.49 -35.56
N TRP A 434 18.18 10.43 -36.47
CA TRP A 434 19.08 10.66 -37.59
C TRP A 434 20.57 10.83 -37.18
N TYR A 435 20.81 11.40 -36.00
CA TYR A 435 22.14 11.60 -35.44
C TYR A 435 22.80 10.35 -34.85
N LEU A 436 22.08 9.23 -34.70
CA LEU A 436 22.59 7.91 -34.30
C LEU A 436 22.67 6.93 -35.47
N THR A 437 22.43 7.41 -36.70
CA THR A 437 22.55 6.56 -37.91
C THR A 437 24.01 6.47 -38.37
N SER A 438 24.38 5.32 -38.98
CA SER A 438 25.75 5.06 -39.41
C SER A 438 26.28 6.13 -40.37
N TRP A 439 25.40 6.69 -41.23
CA TRP A 439 25.81 7.75 -42.15
C TRP A 439 26.13 9.06 -41.43
N TRP A 440 25.46 9.36 -40.29
CA TRP A 440 25.76 10.56 -39.49
C TRP A 440 27.13 10.47 -38.82
N TYR A 441 27.45 9.25 -38.30
CA TYR A 441 28.81 9.02 -37.79
C TYR A 441 29.87 9.21 -38.88
N LEU A 442 29.56 8.81 -40.15
CA LEU A 442 30.45 9.05 -41.27
C LEU A 442 30.60 10.55 -41.56
N VAL A 443 29.51 11.32 -41.51
CA VAL A 443 29.56 12.78 -41.65
C VAL A 443 30.34 13.41 -40.51
N CYS A 444 30.11 13.00 -39.27
CA CYS A 444 30.87 13.50 -38.12
C CYS A 444 32.36 13.17 -38.22
N THR A 445 32.72 11.96 -38.66
CA THR A 445 34.13 11.60 -38.86
C THR A 445 34.78 12.43 -39.99
N LEU A 446 34.07 12.67 -41.09
CA LEU A 446 34.53 13.55 -42.15
C LEU A 446 34.70 15.01 -41.67
N LEU A 447 33.73 15.50 -40.85
CA LEU A 447 33.85 16.85 -40.25
C LEU A 447 35.03 16.95 -39.26
N ILE A 448 35.26 15.89 -38.48
CA ILE A 448 36.43 15.83 -37.60
C ILE A 448 37.73 15.84 -38.42
N ILE A 449 37.80 15.01 -39.47
CA ILE A 449 38.97 14.99 -40.36
C ILE A 449 39.16 16.36 -41.01
N ALA A 450 38.08 16.98 -41.51
CA ALA A 450 38.13 18.31 -42.11
C ALA A 450 38.53 19.38 -41.09
N SER A 451 38.05 19.27 -39.83
CA SER A 451 38.47 20.18 -38.74
C SER A 451 39.95 20.01 -38.40
N PHE A 452 40.43 18.75 -38.30
CA PHE A 452 41.86 18.48 -38.13
C PHE A 452 42.69 19.02 -39.28
N PHE A 453 42.23 18.86 -40.52
CA PHE A 453 42.90 19.40 -41.69
C PHE A 453 42.92 20.94 -41.70
N ALA A 454 41.79 21.56 -41.33
CA ALA A 454 41.69 23.01 -41.17
C ALA A 454 42.64 23.53 -40.06
N ILE A 455 42.63 22.82 -38.90
CA ILE A 455 43.56 23.14 -37.80
C ILE A 455 45.01 22.96 -38.25
N PHE A 456 45.30 21.89 -38.99
CA PHE A 456 46.65 21.66 -39.56
C PHE A 456 47.06 22.79 -40.48
N LEU A 457 46.18 23.26 -41.38
CA LEU A 457 46.43 24.39 -42.24
C LEU A 457 46.64 25.72 -41.48
N LEU A 458 45.78 25.92 -40.42
CA LEU A 458 45.93 27.08 -39.53
C LEU A 458 47.23 27.02 -38.71
N MET A 459 47.58 25.83 -38.19
CA MET A 459 48.85 25.62 -37.51
C MET A 459 50.02 25.83 -38.42
N LYS A 460 49.94 25.33 -39.67
CA LYS A 460 50.99 25.58 -40.68
C LYS A 460 51.16 27.06 -40.98
N LYS A 461 50.04 27.80 -41.10
CA LYS A 461 50.03 29.26 -41.28
C LYS A 461 50.54 29.99 -40.02
N GLN A 462 50.18 29.53 -38.83
CA GLN A 462 50.70 30.09 -37.58
C GLN A 462 52.16 29.76 -37.33
N LEU A 463 52.63 28.54 -37.74
CA LEU A 463 54.03 28.19 -37.63
C LEU A 463 54.88 29.08 -38.53
N GLN A 464 54.43 29.39 -39.75
CA GLN A 464 55.07 30.34 -40.64
C GLN A 464 55.04 31.75 -40.08
N ALA A 465 53.93 32.19 -39.41
CA ALA A 465 53.85 33.49 -38.75
C ALA A 465 54.66 33.54 -37.43
N LYS A 466 54.73 32.39 -36.68
CA LYS A 466 55.52 32.30 -35.44
C LYS A 466 57.02 32.34 -35.63
N ASN A 467 57.54 31.85 -36.76
CA ASN A 467 58.97 31.95 -37.04
C ASN A 467 59.43 33.40 -37.24
N LEU A 468 58.51 34.30 -37.60
CA LEU A 468 58.80 35.73 -37.70
C LEU A 468 58.66 36.48 -36.37
N LYS A 469 57.85 35.96 -35.40
CA LYS A 469 57.61 36.63 -34.09
C LYS A 469 58.48 36.11 -32.94
N ARG A 470 59.21 35.01 -33.13
CA ARG A 470 59.93 34.33 -32.02
C ARG A 470 61.17 35.13 -31.49
N MET A 471 61.56 36.14 -32.14
CA MET A 471 62.69 36.97 -31.65
C MET A 471 62.31 38.10 -30.67
N LYS A 472 60.97 38.39 -30.53
CA LYS A 472 60.51 39.46 -29.62
C LYS A 472 59.86 39.03 -28.33
N ILE A 473 59.63 37.73 -28.11
CA ILE A 473 58.77 37.27 -26.98
C ILE A 473 59.56 36.62 -25.84
N LYS A 474 60.86 36.41 -25.95
CA LYS A 474 61.63 35.75 -24.87
C LYS A 474 61.71 36.53 -23.56
N GLU A 475 61.44 37.78 -23.57
CA GLU A 475 61.65 38.65 -22.40
C GLU A 475 60.38 38.84 -21.55
N THR A 476 59.17 38.68 -22.16
CA THR A 476 57.92 38.85 -21.44
C THR A 476 57.40 37.55 -20.82
N GLU A 477 57.90 36.41 -21.21
CA GLU A 477 57.43 35.10 -20.80
C GLU A 477 57.87 34.68 -19.38
N PHE A 478 59.01 35.20 -18.94
CA PHE A 478 59.58 34.91 -17.63
C PHE A 478 58.75 35.52 -16.45
N LEU A 479 58.20 36.68 -16.66
CA LEU A 479 57.36 37.34 -15.61
C LEU A 479 55.96 36.74 -15.48
N ARG A 480 55.47 36.14 -16.57
CA ARG A 480 54.10 35.53 -16.54
C ARG A 480 54.05 34.17 -15.84
N GLN A 481 55.09 33.35 -15.99
CA GLN A 481 55.17 32.05 -15.36
C GLN A 481 55.22 32.12 -13.84
N MET A 482 55.76 33.15 -13.27
CA MET A 482 55.83 33.33 -11.81
C MET A 482 54.48 33.66 -11.21
N ASN A 483 53.59 34.37 -11.95
CA ASN A 483 52.26 34.71 -11.47
C ASN A 483 51.25 33.53 -11.60
N GLU A 484 51.41 32.69 -12.65
CA GLU A 484 50.55 31.51 -12.82
C GLU A 484 50.80 30.42 -11.76
N GLN A 485 52.06 30.26 -11.33
CA GLN A 485 52.36 29.30 -10.25
C GLN A 485 51.72 29.67 -8.92
N LEU A 486 51.61 30.96 -8.62
CA LEU A 486 50.99 31.42 -7.37
C LEU A 486 49.47 31.21 -7.38
N GLN A 487 48.81 31.42 -8.52
CA GLN A 487 47.36 31.21 -8.64
C GLN A 487 46.97 29.73 -8.58
N ASN A 488 47.72 28.86 -9.24
CA ASN A 488 47.46 27.41 -9.20
C ASN A 488 47.63 26.81 -7.79
N GLU A 489 48.51 27.37 -6.97
CA GLU A 489 48.68 26.95 -5.57
C GLU A 489 47.48 27.32 -4.69
N ILE A 490 46.86 28.47 -4.98
CA ILE A 490 45.66 28.94 -4.28
C ILE A 490 44.41 28.08 -4.64
N GLU A 491 44.24 27.75 -5.92
CA GLU A 491 43.13 26.92 -6.39
C GLU A 491 43.21 25.47 -5.86
N ARG A 492 44.42 24.90 -5.83
CA ARG A 492 44.66 23.56 -5.32
C ARG A 492 44.31 23.44 -3.83
N LYS A 493 44.66 24.43 -3.02
CA LYS A 493 44.31 24.49 -1.60
C LYS A 493 42.80 24.68 -1.36
N ASN A 494 42.11 25.32 -2.31
CA ASN A 494 40.65 25.48 -2.24
C ASN A 494 39.90 24.19 -2.53
N ALA A 495 40.37 23.41 -3.51
CA ALA A 495 39.79 22.13 -3.88
C ALA A 495 39.97 21.08 -2.78
N GLU A 496 41.09 21.10 -2.04
CA GLU A 496 41.35 20.16 -0.94
C GLU A 496 40.34 20.29 0.23
N LEU A 497 39.93 21.51 0.56
CA LEU A 497 38.95 21.77 1.62
C LEU A 497 37.54 21.33 1.24
N PHE A 498 37.15 21.55 0.00
CA PHE A 498 35.86 21.14 -0.52
C PHE A 498 35.72 19.61 -0.59
N THR A 499 36.81 18.94 -1.01
CA THR A 499 36.87 17.47 -1.09
C THR A 499 36.73 16.83 0.28
N GLN A 500 37.29 17.43 1.33
CA GLN A 500 37.19 16.91 2.69
C GLN A 500 35.77 17.08 3.30
N ALA A 501 35.15 18.24 3.07
CA ALA A 501 33.75 18.45 3.51
C ALA A 501 32.80 17.46 2.80
N SER A 502 32.98 17.26 1.50
CA SER A 502 32.21 16.30 0.70
C SER A 502 32.42 14.86 1.15
N PHE A 503 33.64 14.48 1.54
CA PHE A 503 33.94 13.15 2.06
C PHE A 503 33.24 12.88 3.42
N ILE A 504 33.19 13.87 4.29
CA ILE A 504 32.46 13.78 5.57
C ILE A 504 30.96 13.60 5.32
N ILE A 505 30.40 14.35 4.36
CA ILE A 505 28.98 14.23 3.96
C ILE A 505 28.69 12.82 3.45
N GLN A 506 29.46 12.33 2.49
CA GLN A 506 29.28 11.00 1.91
C GLN A 506 29.44 9.88 2.95
N LYS A 507 30.43 9.96 3.84
CA LYS A 507 30.63 9.04 4.95
C LYS A 507 29.38 8.97 5.84
N ASN A 508 28.84 10.14 6.22
CA ASN A 508 27.67 10.23 7.09
C ASN A 508 26.40 9.70 6.40
N GLU A 509 26.17 10.00 5.12
CA GLU A 509 25.08 9.45 4.34
C GLU A 509 25.16 7.91 4.23
N LEU A 510 26.35 7.38 4.02
CA LEU A 510 26.60 5.94 3.90
C LEU A 510 26.30 5.23 5.22
N ILE A 511 26.74 5.80 6.34
CA ILE A 511 26.46 5.27 7.68
C ILE A 511 24.96 5.34 8.00
N LEU A 512 24.27 6.42 7.66
CA LEU A 512 22.83 6.57 7.84
C LEU A 512 22.04 5.58 6.96
N ASN A 513 22.46 5.36 5.72
CA ASN A 513 21.86 4.37 4.83
C ASN A 513 22.09 2.94 5.34
N LEU A 514 23.28 2.62 5.82
CA LEU A 514 23.58 1.33 6.44
C LEU A 514 22.72 1.13 7.69
N LYS A 515 22.58 2.15 8.53
CA LYS A 515 21.71 2.11 9.71
C LYS A 515 20.27 1.81 9.32
N ARG A 516 19.74 2.50 8.30
CA ARG A 516 18.38 2.28 7.79
C ARG A 516 18.18 0.85 7.25
N ILE A 517 19.16 0.34 6.51
CA ILE A 517 19.14 -1.03 5.98
C ILE A 517 19.16 -2.06 7.14
N VAL A 518 19.99 -1.83 8.14
CA VAL A 518 20.09 -2.68 9.33
C VAL A 518 18.77 -2.65 10.11
N ASP A 519 18.17 -1.49 10.30
CA ASP A 519 16.87 -1.33 10.94
C ASP A 519 15.75 -2.02 10.14
N GLU A 520 15.80 -1.93 8.80
CA GLU A 520 14.83 -2.57 7.90
C GLU A 520 14.98 -4.10 7.87
N ILE A 521 16.18 -4.63 7.90
CA ILE A 521 16.45 -6.08 7.97
C ILE A 521 15.98 -6.64 9.31
N CYS A 522 16.17 -5.91 10.40
CA CYS A 522 15.75 -6.34 11.74
C CYS A 522 14.23 -6.24 11.93
N SER A 523 13.55 -5.32 11.26
CA SER A 523 12.09 -5.25 11.28
C SER A 523 11.43 -6.44 10.55
N LYS A 524 12.15 -7.12 9.66
CA LYS A 524 11.65 -8.23 8.83
C LYS A 524 12.05 -9.63 9.34
N ASN A 525 12.96 -9.74 10.32
CA ASN A 525 13.53 -11.03 10.74
C ASN A 525 13.48 -11.22 12.26
N THR A 526 12.60 -12.10 12.72
CA THR A 526 12.27 -12.33 14.14
C THR A 526 13.12 -13.41 14.82
N GLN A 527 14.32 -13.70 14.37
CA GLN A 527 15.17 -14.68 15.06
C GLN A 527 15.88 -14.04 16.27
N LYS A 528 15.51 -14.49 17.47
CA LYS A 528 16.10 -14.08 18.76
C LYS A 528 17.64 -14.12 18.82
N ALA A 529 18.27 -14.90 17.97
CA ALA A 529 19.73 -15.03 17.91
C ALA A 529 20.45 -13.81 17.30
N LEU A 530 19.73 -12.94 16.58
CA LEU A 530 20.34 -11.82 15.87
C LEU A 530 20.33 -10.50 16.68
N ILE A 531 19.59 -10.43 17.78
CA ILE A 531 19.46 -9.21 18.60
C ILE A 531 20.82 -8.72 19.15
N PRO A 532 21.71 -9.57 19.67
CA PRO A 532 23.01 -9.11 20.17
C PRO A 532 23.91 -8.59 19.04
N LEU A 533 23.82 -9.21 17.86
CA LEU A 533 24.59 -8.78 16.70
C LEU A 533 24.10 -7.43 16.18
N TYR A 534 22.77 -7.21 16.16
CA TYR A 534 22.14 -5.93 15.81
C TYR A 534 22.56 -4.80 16.77
N GLN A 535 22.51 -5.06 18.07
CA GLN A 535 22.96 -4.08 19.08
C GLN A 535 24.43 -3.73 18.88
N LYS A 536 25.28 -4.72 18.57
CA LYS A 536 26.69 -4.51 18.32
C LYS A 536 26.94 -3.73 17.04
N ILE A 537 26.18 -4.02 15.97
CA ILE A 537 26.27 -3.28 14.71
C ILE A 537 25.77 -1.84 14.90
N ASN A 538 24.62 -1.62 15.55
CA ASN A 538 24.12 -0.28 15.82
C ASN A 538 25.06 0.53 16.73
N HIS A 539 25.68 -0.11 17.70
CA HIS A 539 26.70 0.53 18.53
C HIS A 539 27.94 0.92 17.71
N LEU A 540 28.40 0.05 16.81
CA LEU A 540 29.50 0.35 15.90
C LEU A 540 29.15 1.49 14.91
N LEU A 541 27.94 1.49 14.37
CA LEU A 541 27.46 2.55 13.47
C LEU A 541 27.30 3.88 14.22
N ALA A 542 26.80 3.87 15.45
CA ALA A 542 26.66 5.04 16.30
C ALA A 542 28.02 5.63 16.69
N ASN A 543 29.01 4.78 16.99
CA ASN A 543 30.36 5.22 17.34
C ASN A 543 31.12 5.79 16.13
N ASN A 544 30.84 5.33 14.91
CA ASN A 544 31.43 5.86 13.70
C ASN A 544 30.74 7.14 13.18
N LEU A 545 29.59 7.50 13.72
CA LEU A 545 28.95 8.82 13.54
C LEU A 545 29.53 9.89 14.48
N ASN A 546 30.68 9.62 15.11
CA ASN A 546 31.28 10.58 16.04
C ASN A 546 31.81 11.81 15.28
N THR A 547 30.93 12.77 15.09
CA THR A 547 31.12 13.99 14.32
C THR A 547 32.09 14.98 15.00
N GLU A 548 32.45 14.77 16.26
CA GLU A 548 33.26 15.75 17.02
C GLU A 548 34.70 15.81 16.50
N ASP A 549 35.32 14.69 16.16
CA ASP A 549 36.71 14.66 15.70
C ASP A 549 36.79 15.07 14.22
N ASP A 550 35.82 14.68 13.41
CA ASP A 550 35.72 15.14 12.01
C ASP A 550 35.52 16.69 11.96
N TRP A 551 34.73 17.23 12.89
CA TRP A 551 34.54 18.67 13.05
C TRP A 551 35.79 19.41 13.54
N LYS A 552 36.56 18.85 14.45
CA LYS A 552 37.82 19.45 14.90
C LYS A 552 38.81 19.63 13.74
N ILE A 553 38.94 18.57 12.94
CA ILE A 553 39.83 18.59 11.76
C ILE A 553 39.36 19.63 10.75
N PHE A 554 38.07 19.69 10.47
CA PHE A 554 37.45 20.65 9.58
C PHE A 554 37.69 22.10 10.07
N LEU A 555 37.41 22.36 11.36
CA LEU A 555 37.56 23.71 11.95
C LEU A 555 39.00 24.18 11.93
N ILE A 556 39.98 23.33 12.22
CA ILE A 556 41.41 23.68 12.16
C ILE A 556 41.79 24.15 10.75
N LYS A 557 41.36 23.39 9.72
CA LYS A 557 41.66 23.74 8.32
C LYS A 557 40.85 24.95 7.83
N PHE A 558 39.61 25.10 8.31
CA PHE A 558 38.82 26.29 8.03
C PHE A 558 39.47 27.55 8.59
N GLU A 559 40.00 27.49 9.82
CA GLU A 559 40.65 28.62 10.49
C GLU A 559 42.02 28.98 9.86
N GLN A 560 42.73 27.99 9.32
CA GLN A 560 43.95 28.24 8.54
C GLN A 560 43.69 29.08 7.26
N LYS A 561 42.45 28.97 6.72
CA LYS A 561 42.05 29.73 5.54
C LYS A 561 41.36 31.06 5.86
N HIS A 562 40.49 31.04 6.85
CA HIS A 562 39.70 32.18 7.30
C HIS A 562 40.21 32.65 8.66
N HIS A 563 41.44 33.21 8.64
CA HIS A 563 42.13 33.69 9.85
C HIS A 563 41.24 34.65 10.63
N ASN A 564 41.15 34.41 11.93
CA ASN A 564 40.36 35.21 12.86
C ASN A 564 38.82 35.16 12.68
N PHE A 565 38.26 34.40 11.77
CA PHE A 565 36.81 34.37 11.53
C PHE A 565 36.01 34.05 12.82
N PHE A 566 36.39 33.01 13.52
CA PHE A 566 35.71 32.65 14.78
C PHE A 566 36.00 33.62 15.91
N LYS A 567 37.19 34.20 15.94
CA LYS A 567 37.60 35.22 16.90
C LYS A 567 36.75 36.48 16.71
N THR A 568 36.66 36.97 15.49
CA THR A 568 35.84 38.14 15.12
C THR A 568 34.34 37.89 15.46
N LEU A 569 33.83 36.70 15.16
CA LEU A 569 32.44 36.35 15.47
C LEU A 569 32.20 36.31 16.98
N LYS A 570 33.09 35.75 17.77
CA LYS A 570 32.95 35.72 19.24
C LYS A 570 33.08 37.06 19.91
N GLU A 571 33.95 37.94 19.39
CA GLU A 571 34.11 39.29 19.86
C GLU A 571 32.84 40.14 19.65
N HIS A 572 32.25 40.03 18.45
CA HIS A 572 31.05 40.81 18.12
C HIS A 572 29.74 40.16 18.62
N TYR A 573 29.71 38.83 18.80
CA TYR A 573 28.51 38.06 19.19
C TYR A 573 28.85 37.00 20.24
N PRO A 574 29.13 37.39 21.49
CA PRO A 574 29.56 36.45 22.54
C PRO A 574 28.52 35.35 22.90
N GLN A 575 27.24 35.57 22.53
CA GLN A 575 26.12 34.63 22.76
C GLN A 575 26.10 33.45 21.80
N LEU A 576 27.00 33.36 20.82
CA LEU A 576 27.05 32.26 19.89
C LEU A 576 27.64 31.00 20.53
N THR A 577 26.89 29.91 20.47
CA THR A 577 27.33 28.59 20.94
C THR A 577 28.27 27.94 19.95
N THR A 578 28.95 26.87 20.36
CA THR A 578 29.81 26.06 19.46
C THR A 578 29.06 25.56 18.23
N ASN A 579 27.80 25.17 18.39
CA ASN A 579 26.96 24.73 17.27
C ASN A 579 26.55 25.89 16.36
N ASP A 580 26.35 27.08 16.91
CA ASP A 580 26.12 28.28 16.09
C ASP A 580 27.37 28.60 15.25
N LEU A 581 28.58 28.48 15.80
CA LEU A 581 29.82 28.71 15.11
C LEU A 581 30.07 27.68 13.98
N ARG A 582 29.71 26.42 14.21
CA ARG A 582 29.74 25.39 13.16
C ARG A 582 28.81 25.76 11.99
N LEU A 583 27.60 26.23 12.31
CA LEU A 583 26.65 26.70 11.30
C LEU A 583 27.18 27.93 10.57
N CYS A 584 27.84 28.88 11.27
CA CYS A 584 28.47 30.03 10.65
C CYS A 584 29.57 29.63 9.66
N ALA A 585 30.38 28.62 9.97
CA ALA A 585 31.40 28.11 9.05
C ALA A 585 30.80 27.52 7.76
N CYS A 586 29.73 26.74 7.89
CA CYS A 586 28.99 26.21 6.75
C CYS A 586 28.40 27.33 5.87
N LEU A 587 27.86 28.37 6.48
CA LEU A 587 27.30 29.53 5.78
C LEU A 587 28.39 30.37 5.09
N LYS A 588 29.56 30.53 5.70
CA LYS A 588 30.73 31.19 5.07
C LYS A 588 31.24 30.43 3.85
N LEU A 589 31.15 29.11 3.85
CA LEU A 589 31.46 28.26 2.68
C LEU A 589 30.30 28.16 1.67
N ASN A 590 29.21 28.92 1.90
CA ASN A 590 28.03 28.96 1.05
C ASN A 590 27.39 27.60 0.83
N MET A 591 27.44 26.71 1.85
CA MET A 591 26.81 25.37 1.79
C MET A 591 25.30 25.49 1.82
N ASP A 592 24.61 24.65 1.06
CA ASP A 592 23.16 24.60 1.07
C ASP A 592 22.61 24.02 2.39
N THR A 593 21.29 24.12 2.59
CA THR A 593 20.64 23.65 3.83
C THR A 593 20.71 22.13 3.98
N LYS A 594 20.73 21.41 2.87
CA LYS A 594 20.79 19.94 2.84
C LYS A 594 22.18 19.45 3.20
N ASP A 595 23.19 20.03 2.58
CA ASP A 595 24.60 19.71 2.85
C ASP A 595 24.99 20.10 4.29
N THR A 596 24.51 21.25 4.75
CA THR A 596 24.68 21.70 6.15
C THR A 596 24.01 20.72 7.12
N ALA A 597 22.81 20.22 6.80
CA ALA A 597 22.09 19.24 7.61
C ALA A 597 22.85 17.90 7.69
N SER A 598 23.34 17.42 6.57
CA SER A 598 24.15 16.20 6.49
C SER A 598 25.49 16.36 7.24
N LEU A 599 26.17 17.48 7.08
CA LEU A 599 27.45 17.74 7.75
C LEU A 599 27.29 17.89 9.27
N MET A 600 26.21 18.53 9.73
CA MET A 600 25.93 18.74 11.16
C MET A 600 25.18 17.56 11.80
N ASN A 601 24.81 16.55 11.03
CA ASN A 601 24.00 15.40 11.46
C ASN A 601 22.68 15.81 12.11
N LEU A 602 21.99 16.74 11.47
CA LEU A 602 20.71 17.29 11.93
C LEU A 602 19.67 17.17 10.82
N SER A 603 18.38 17.19 11.18
CA SER A 603 17.34 17.26 10.16
C SER A 603 17.33 18.62 9.46
N ILE A 604 16.90 18.67 8.20
CA ILE A 604 16.76 19.92 7.42
C ILE A 604 15.95 20.94 8.22
N ARG A 605 14.85 20.49 8.82
CA ARG A 605 13.98 21.33 9.68
C ARG A 605 14.70 21.86 10.92
N SER A 606 15.62 21.08 11.49
CA SER A 606 16.46 21.51 12.61
C SER A 606 17.46 22.59 12.18
N ILE A 607 18.06 22.45 11.00
CA ILE A 607 18.96 23.48 10.44
C ILE A 607 18.20 24.77 10.15
N GLU A 608 17.01 24.71 9.58
CA GLU A 608 16.17 25.90 9.34
C GLU A 608 15.84 26.61 10.66
N ASN A 609 15.46 25.87 11.69
CA ASN A 609 15.26 26.43 13.02
C ASN A 609 16.54 27.04 13.63
N ASN A 610 17.67 26.38 13.44
CA ASN A 610 18.97 26.90 13.90
C ASN A 610 19.36 28.15 13.11
N ARG A 611 19.15 28.23 11.80
CA ARG A 611 19.33 29.43 10.97
C ARG A 611 18.45 30.59 11.46
N TYR A 612 17.19 30.28 11.79
CA TYR A 612 16.27 31.27 12.35
C TYR A 612 16.76 31.79 13.73
N ARG A 613 17.20 30.90 14.63
CA ARG A 613 17.76 31.28 15.94
C ARG A 613 19.08 32.04 15.79
N LEU A 614 19.94 31.62 14.87
CA LEU A 614 21.18 32.30 14.56
C LEU A 614 20.93 33.72 14.06
N ARG A 615 19.97 33.90 13.16
CA ARG A 615 19.54 35.22 12.68
C ARG A 615 19.13 36.14 13.83
N LYS A 616 18.38 35.63 14.81
CA LYS A 616 18.00 36.40 16.01
C LYS A 616 19.20 36.76 16.88
N LYS A 617 20.15 35.84 17.07
CA LYS A 617 21.37 36.09 17.83
C LYS A 617 22.29 37.13 17.17
N LEU A 618 22.27 37.18 15.85
CA LEU A 618 23.05 38.15 15.06
C LEU A 618 22.32 39.50 14.87
N ASN A 619 21.10 39.66 15.38
CA ASN A 619 20.26 40.85 15.23
C ASN A 619 19.99 41.25 13.74
N LEU A 620 19.90 40.27 12.85
CA LEU A 620 19.70 40.52 11.40
C LEU A 620 18.21 40.72 11.09
N LYS A 621 17.88 41.72 10.27
CA LYS A 621 16.52 41.96 9.76
C LYS A 621 16.10 40.80 8.84
N SER A 622 14.79 40.55 8.75
CA SER A 622 14.23 39.47 7.91
C SER A 622 14.58 39.56 6.42
N THR A 623 14.88 40.75 5.94
CA THR A 623 15.25 41.04 4.55
C THR A 623 16.74 40.79 4.21
N GLN A 624 17.60 40.64 5.22
CA GLN A 624 19.03 40.41 4.98
C GLN A 624 19.31 38.93 4.75
N ASN A 625 20.02 38.57 3.69
CA ASN A 625 20.43 37.20 3.45
C ASN A 625 21.54 36.81 4.44
N LEU A 626 21.34 35.66 5.12
CA LEU A 626 22.26 35.16 6.14
C LEU A 626 23.61 34.74 5.52
N ASN A 627 23.61 34.17 4.32
CA ASN A 627 24.81 33.74 3.61
C ASN A 627 25.66 34.96 3.20
N ASP A 628 25.01 35.99 2.65
CA ASP A 628 25.68 37.20 2.20
C ASP A 628 26.35 37.92 3.39
N PHE A 629 25.71 37.92 4.54
CA PHE A 629 26.28 38.46 5.77
C PHE A 629 27.62 37.79 6.13
N PHE A 630 27.69 36.44 6.08
CA PHE A 630 28.92 35.73 6.41
C PHE A 630 29.99 35.84 5.31
N LEU A 631 29.60 36.04 4.06
CA LEU A 631 30.58 36.30 2.99
C LEU A 631 31.34 37.61 3.20
N THR A 632 30.70 38.63 3.82
CA THR A 632 31.34 39.95 4.07
C THR A 632 32.19 39.98 5.34
N ILE A 633 32.08 39.03 6.25
CA ILE A 633 32.93 38.94 7.45
C ILE A 633 34.30 38.34 7.03
N ASN A 634 35.37 39.12 7.14
CA ASN A 634 36.74 38.66 6.94
C ASN A 634 37.31 38.03 8.20
#